data_fc55f00b77c2824bb0101bb6b6bec32b
#
_entry.id   fc55f00b77c2824bb0101bb6b6bec32b
#
_cell.length_a   1.000
_cell.length_b   1.000
_cell.length_c   1.000
_cell.angle_alpha   90.00
_cell.angle_beta   90.00
_cell.angle_gamma   90.00
#
_symmetry.space_group_name_H-M   'P 1'
#
loop_
_entity.id
_entity.type
_entity.pdbx_description
1 polymer ?
#
loop_
_entity_poly.entity_id
_entity_poly.type
_entity_poly.pdbx_seq_one_letter_code
_entity_poly.pdbx_strand_id
1 'polypeptide(L)'
;VKRVLIALAIVLVVVLTSVIVWQVDMCDEKSYQHATTISTLDFDGANVARMTNAIVIYTIDFPRNQFGYELLVEKDTGFVVDKGEQVILQKGAFVVSGHGDTVETLQSVQLGDILQVEFGSIVVKRDAVLSPLKVLELQVDDFVQCKIDGLYDIDHQAIEQVSQTIEQKMQEVVDYAQTEDATPEQLDAQAKELTQLLTTKCALAMESQAVDGRGMWHRPNASAFDETNLDGVKQFVNRLYELGINNLYVETLWHGMTTYHSEVLDCQHPRMQGNDYGEYGNDYTLALISECHKLGIQVHAWVELLTASSYYGVNAPYIKSEWVYADLDGNKQGYLDASNPEVQSYLANILTEMLQKYNFDGVSYDYIRYDASPYEGDYADCGFTDHAIATFSAQYDYTGSNLAQDLREDTNLREKWHNFKRAQITNTVQNLTELVRDIAPNVIISASPYGYVFDAYHVYMQDVETWLQKGYLDVVLPMIYTENVDVLVANAQKFDSYHTSALQYTGISPLYNGDTILKNQQLIDAIKMQNISGVSLFASQNYLVKNDAYAQFVLQTMTLGTHKVKAVSPTADIKEVFSAWTSQLQSRFERIYAEHMTATEKQTLQAFLQSASGASDVDQMLALVSSLQSDVQSFSNNAVKNRIAEQAEYVHKILTFAKARANRVA
;
A
#
# COMPACT_ATOMS: atom_id res chain seq x y z
N VAL A 1 -12.94 65.51 39.82
CA VAL A 1 -13.87 64.37 39.70
C VAL A 1 -14.53 64.34 38.32
N LYS A 2 -15.18 65.43 37.82
CA LYS A 2 -15.81 65.42 36.48
C LYS A 2 -14.83 65.15 35.32
N ARG A 3 -13.59 65.69 35.37
CA ARG A 3 -12.57 65.41 34.29
C ARG A 3 -12.04 63.98 34.34
N VAL A 4 -11.95 63.38 35.53
CA VAL A 4 -11.54 61.98 35.70
C VAL A 4 -12.62 61.01 35.23
N LEU A 5 -13.90 61.32 35.49
CA LEU A 5 -15.03 60.56 35.01
C LEU A 5 -15.21 60.61 33.49
N ILE A 6 -14.92 61.79 32.89
CA ILE A 6 -14.94 61.94 31.41
C ILE A 6 -13.77 61.18 30.77
N ALA A 7 -12.56 61.21 31.38
CA ALA A 7 -11.41 60.44 30.90
C ALA A 7 -11.63 58.94 31.05
N LEU A 8 -12.23 58.49 32.15
CA LEU A 8 -12.61 57.07 32.33
C LEU A 8 -13.72 56.64 31.37
N ALA A 9 -14.71 57.50 31.08
CA ALA A 9 -15.74 57.23 30.10
C ALA A 9 -15.17 57.18 28.66
N ILE A 10 -14.22 58.05 28.30
CA ILE A 10 -13.54 58.04 27.01
C ILE A 10 -12.68 56.78 26.86
N VAL A 11 -11.92 56.39 27.89
CA VAL A 11 -11.15 55.16 27.92
C VAL A 11 -12.06 53.93 27.82
N LEU A 12 -13.17 53.93 28.52
CA LEU A 12 -14.17 52.84 28.44
C LEU A 12 -14.81 52.79 27.06
N VAL A 13 -15.15 53.93 26.45
CA VAL A 13 -15.69 53.98 25.06
C VAL A 13 -14.65 53.59 24.05
N VAL A 14 -13.39 53.97 24.20
CA VAL A 14 -12.26 53.54 23.31
C VAL A 14 -11.97 52.08 23.47
N VAL A 15 -12.00 51.53 24.68
CA VAL A 15 -11.85 50.09 24.92
C VAL A 15 -13.05 49.33 24.39
N LEU A 16 -14.27 49.78 24.60
CA LEU A 16 -15.48 49.18 24.04
C LEU A 16 -15.52 49.29 22.52
N THR A 17 -15.13 50.41 21.92
CA THR A 17 -15.08 50.54 20.46
C THR A 17 -13.94 49.75 19.86
N SER A 18 -12.76 49.63 20.48
CA SER A 18 -11.70 48.76 20.01
C SER A 18 -12.04 47.27 20.15
N VAL A 19 -12.74 46.89 21.23
CA VAL A 19 -13.27 45.52 21.38
C VAL A 19 -14.37 45.23 20.36
N ILE A 20 -15.28 46.20 20.10
CA ILE A 20 -16.37 46.07 19.12
C ILE A 20 -15.77 46.04 17.68
N VAL A 21 -14.82 46.92 17.35
CA VAL A 21 -14.15 46.91 16.03
C VAL A 21 -13.34 45.65 15.87
N TRP A 22 -12.71 45.16 16.93
CA TRP A 22 -11.94 43.89 16.87
C TRP A 22 -12.87 42.66 16.72
N GLN A 23 -14.03 42.67 17.37
CA GLN A 23 -15.07 41.65 17.17
C GLN A 23 -15.72 41.71 15.78
N VAL A 24 -15.96 42.90 15.23
CA VAL A 24 -16.47 43.06 13.85
C VAL A 24 -15.49 42.60 12.81
N ASP A 25 -14.18 42.81 13.02
CA ASP A 25 -13.12 42.28 12.10
C ASP A 25 -12.90 40.74 12.20
N MET A 26 -13.33 40.09 13.28
CA MET A 26 -13.29 38.66 13.48
C MET A 26 -14.62 37.93 13.25
N CYS A 27 -15.72 38.67 13.28
CA CYS A 27 -17.07 38.17 13.13
C CYS A 27 -17.72 38.76 11.87
N ASP A 28 -17.22 38.51 10.70
CA ASP A 28 -18.13 38.43 9.55
C ASP A 28 -19.11 37.31 9.90
N GLU A 29 -20.42 37.59 9.83
CA GLU A 29 -21.48 36.60 10.03
C GLU A 29 -21.45 35.53 8.95
N LYS A 30 -20.43 34.70 8.96
CA LYS A 30 -20.30 33.57 8.04
C LYS A 30 -21.17 32.44 8.54
N SER A 31 -22.35 32.32 7.95
CA SER A 31 -23.32 31.28 8.28
C SER A 31 -23.10 30.06 7.39
N TYR A 32 -22.49 29.01 7.90
CA TYR A 32 -22.45 27.71 7.25
C TYR A 32 -23.80 27.03 7.42
N GLN A 33 -24.62 27.01 6.38
CA GLN A 33 -26.05 26.60 6.43
C GLN A 33 -26.22 25.13 6.83
N HIS A 34 -25.25 24.25 6.49
CA HIS A 34 -25.33 22.82 6.74
C HIS A 34 -24.46 22.34 7.91
N ALA A 35 -23.72 23.26 8.56
CA ALA A 35 -22.86 22.90 9.67
C ALA A 35 -23.68 22.78 10.98
N THR A 36 -23.44 21.70 11.72
CA THR A 36 -24.06 21.40 13.00
C THR A 36 -23.23 21.99 14.13
N THR A 37 -23.89 22.72 15.07
CA THR A 37 -23.23 23.19 16.30
C THR A 37 -22.90 22.00 17.19
N ILE A 38 -21.62 21.86 17.51
CA ILE A 38 -21.08 20.80 18.39
C ILE A 38 -21.02 21.27 19.83
N SER A 39 -20.56 22.51 20.05
CA SER A 39 -20.48 23.13 21.38
C SER A 39 -20.44 24.63 21.28
N THR A 40 -20.69 25.29 22.42
CA THR A 40 -20.49 26.73 22.59
C THR A 40 -19.62 26.95 23.82
N LEU A 41 -18.54 27.72 23.65
CA LEU A 41 -17.51 27.97 24.64
C LEU A 41 -17.63 29.42 25.13
N ASP A 42 -17.55 29.65 26.45
CA ASP A 42 -17.45 30.99 27.00
C ASP A 42 -16.12 31.63 26.63
N PHE A 43 -16.17 32.83 26.11
CA PHE A 43 -14.99 33.58 25.65
C PHE A 43 -14.70 34.76 26.57
N ASP A 44 -13.53 34.77 27.19
CA ASP A 44 -13.14 35.75 28.20
C ASP A 44 -12.55 37.05 27.64
N GLY A 45 -12.17 37.05 26.37
CA GLY A 45 -11.66 38.23 25.68
C GLY A 45 -10.31 38.02 24.97
N ALA A 46 -9.86 39.06 24.28
CA ALA A 46 -8.60 39.05 23.59
C ALA A 46 -7.47 39.46 24.53
N ASN A 47 -6.38 38.68 24.52
CA ASN A 47 -5.13 38.94 25.25
C ASN A 47 -5.31 39.38 26.73
N VAL A 48 -6.26 38.73 27.42
CA VAL A 48 -6.50 38.98 28.83
C VAL A 48 -5.36 38.42 29.66
N ALA A 49 -4.71 39.25 30.47
CA ALA A 49 -3.49 38.88 31.15
C ALA A 49 -3.72 37.88 32.29
N ARG A 50 -3.02 36.73 32.24
CA ARG A 50 -2.87 35.76 33.34
C ARG A 50 -4.14 35.27 34.00
N MET A 51 -5.17 35.02 33.24
CA MET A 51 -6.38 34.37 33.74
C MET A 51 -6.15 32.85 33.85
N THR A 52 -6.56 32.29 34.98
CA THR A 52 -6.73 30.84 35.14
C THR A 52 -8.15 30.46 34.77
N ASN A 53 -8.34 29.30 34.14
CA ASN A 53 -9.66 28.80 33.71
C ASN A 53 -10.35 29.73 32.69
N ALA A 54 -9.61 30.23 31.73
CA ALA A 54 -10.05 31.17 30.70
C ALA A 54 -9.79 30.64 29.29
N ILE A 55 -10.66 31.01 28.36
CA ILE A 55 -10.43 30.92 26.93
C ILE A 55 -10.06 32.30 26.40
N VAL A 56 -8.92 32.42 25.77
CA VAL A 56 -8.34 33.69 25.32
C VAL A 56 -7.95 33.59 23.84
N ILE A 57 -8.19 34.67 23.08
CA ILE A 57 -7.79 34.75 21.68
C ILE A 57 -6.50 35.58 21.56
N TYR A 58 -5.55 35.06 20.78
CA TYR A 58 -4.33 35.76 20.39
C TYR A 58 -4.29 35.97 18.88
N THR A 59 -3.81 37.14 18.47
CA THR A 59 -3.57 37.49 17.06
C THR A 59 -2.16 38.07 16.91
N ILE A 60 -1.75 38.36 15.68
CA ILE A 60 -0.47 39.03 15.43
C ILE A 60 -0.40 40.41 16.15
N ASP A 61 -1.51 41.14 16.16
CA ASP A 61 -1.61 42.47 16.82
C ASP A 61 -1.77 42.34 18.35
N PHE A 62 -2.28 41.23 18.82
CA PHE A 62 -2.42 40.88 20.23
C PHE A 62 -1.66 39.59 20.54
N PRO A 63 -0.34 39.67 20.62
CA PRO A 63 0.51 38.49 20.74
C PRO A 63 0.31 37.76 22.07
N ARG A 64 0.65 36.50 22.04
CA ARG A 64 0.54 35.57 23.17
C ARG A 64 1.30 36.08 24.40
N ASN A 65 0.59 36.11 25.53
CA ASN A 65 1.17 36.44 26.82
C ASN A 65 1.22 35.27 27.82
N GLN A 66 0.56 34.15 27.45
CA GLN A 66 0.49 32.92 28.22
C GLN A 66 0.27 31.76 27.28
N PHE A 67 0.90 30.59 27.57
CA PHE A 67 0.66 29.36 26.83
C PHE A 67 -0.40 28.50 27.52
N GLY A 68 -1.21 27.81 26.72
CA GLY A 68 -2.20 26.84 27.13
C GLY A 68 -2.34 25.75 26.09
N TYR A 69 -3.46 25.03 26.10
CA TYR A 69 -3.83 24.22 24.96
C TYR A 69 -4.48 25.12 23.91
N GLU A 70 -4.07 25.00 22.67
CA GLU A 70 -4.33 26.02 21.67
C GLU A 70 -4.90 25.41 20.41
N LEU A 71 -5.76 26.17 19.74
CA LEU A 71 -6.30 25.90 18.41
C LEU A 71 -5.83 27.03 17.50
N LEU A 72 -5.18 26.72 16.38
CA LEU A 72 -4.93 27.67 15.31
C LEU A 72 -6.13 27.68 14.37
N VAL A 73 -6.68 28.86 14.14
CA VAL A 73 -7.91 29.05 13.36
C VAL A 73 -7.66 30.00 12.19
N GLU A 74 -7.99 29.61 10.99
CA GLU A 74 -7.96 30.48 9.82
C GLU A 74 -8.98 31.60 9.96
N LYS A 75 -8.55 32.85 9.76
CA LYS A 75 -9.41 34.02 9.95
C LYS A 75 -10.57 34.06 8.95
N ASP A 76 -10.28 33.72 7.70
CA ASP A 76 -11.24 33.90 6.60
C ASP A 76 -12.29 32.78 6.50
N THR A 77 -11.97 31.57 6.97
CA THR A 77 -12.86 30.40 6.89
C THR A 77 -13.41 29.96 8.25
N GLY A 78 -12.67 30.23 9.32
CA GLY A 78 -12.97 29.74 10.67
C GLY A 78 -12.50 28.31 10.93
N PHE A 79 -11.86 27.63 9.99
CA PHE A 79 -11.38 26.26 10.20
C PHE A 79 -10.26 26.16 11.22
N VAL A 80 -10.34 25.17 12.09
CA VAL A 80 -9.24 24.75 12.96
C VAL A 80 -8.22 23.96 12.10
N VAL A 81 -7.03 24.51 11.98
CA VAL A 81 -5.98 23.97 11.10
C VAL A 81 -4.79 23.36 11.84
N ASP A 82 -4.62 23.70 13.14
CA ASP A 82 -3.61 23.10 14.01
C ASP A 82 -4.11 23.14 15.46
N LYS A 83 -3.61 22.23 16.31
CA LYS A 83 -3.96 22.19 17.73
C LYS A 83 -2.89 21.53 18.58
N GLY A 84 -2.72 21.99 19.79
CA GLY A 84 -1.76 21.43 20.74
C GLY A 84 -1.28 22.45 21.75
N GLU A 85 -0.15 22.19 22.37
CA GLU A 85 0.57 23.14 23.20
C GLU A 85 1.48 24.00 22.31
N GLN A 86 1.35 25.32 22.39
CA GLN A 86 2.23 26.28 21.71
C GLN A 86 2.16 26.20 20.15
N VAL A 87 0.96 26.16 19.57
CA VAL A 87 0.80 26.26 18.11
C VAL A 87 1.44 27.54 17.55
N ILE A 88 1.96 27.50 16.33
CA ILE A 88 2.65 28.64 15.72
C ILE A 88 1.61 29.59 15.11
N LEU A 89 1.50 30.80 15.68
CA LEU A 89 0.61 31.83 15.15
C LEU A 89 1.13 32.33 13.78
N GLN A 90 0.27 32.26 12.79
CA GLN A 90 0.55 32.61 11.40
C GLN A 90 -0.25 33.84 10.95
N LYS A 91 0.22 34.51 9.88
CA LYS A 91 -0.52 35.59 9.25
C LYS A 91 -1.81 35.04 8.63
N GLY A 92 -2.93 35.71 8.84
CA GLY A 92 -4.26 35.26 8.35
C GLY A 92 -4.94 34.25 9.28
N ALA A 93 -4.38 34.02 10.48
CA ALA A 93 -4.96 33.14 11.49
C ALA A 93 -5.01 33.83 12.86
N PHE A 94 -5.74 33.20 13.79
CA PHE A 94 -5.74 33.54 15.21
C PHE A 94 -5.64 32.26 16.05
N VAL A 95 -5.25 32.42 17.30
CA VAL A 95 -5.12 31.32 18.25
C VAL A 95 -6.22 31.43 19.30
N VAL A 96 -6.96 30.37 19.53
CA VAL A 96 -7.84 30.18 20.67
C VAL A 96 -7.10 29.36 21.72
N SER A 97 -6.80 29.92 22.87
CA SER A 97 -5.97 29.31 23.92
C SER A 97 -6.81 29.07 25.18
N GLY A 98 -6.86 27.82 25.64
CA GLY A 98 -7.52 27.42 26.88
C GLY A 98 -6.50 27.25 28.01
N HIS A 99 -6.86 27.72 29.21
CA HIS A 99 -6.02 27.69 30.39
C HIS A 99 -6.76 27.04 31.56
N GLY A 100 -6.05 26.24 32.38
CA GLY A 100 -6.64 25.55 33.53
C GLY A 100 -7.75 24.58 33.12
N ASP A 101 -8.92 24.70 33.68
CA ASP A 101 -10.05 23.78 33.47
C ASP A 101 -10.61 23.84 32.03
N THR A 102 -10.31 24.87 31.25
CA THR A 102 -10.79 25.01 29.88
C THR A 102 -9.96 24.22 28.86
N VAL A 103 -8.83 23.67 29.26
CA VAL A 103 -7.95 22.85 28.40
C VAL A 103 -8.69 21.64 27.85
N GLU A 104 -9.39 20.89 28.70
CA GLU A 104 -10.13 19.69 28.30
C GLU A 104 -11.22 20.02 27.26
N THR A 105 -11.85 21.19 27.42
CA THR A 105 -12.88 21.65 26.48
C THR A 105 -12.29 21.89 25.09
N LEU A 106 -11.13 22.56 24.97
CA LEU A 106 -10.48 22.79 23.69
C LEU A 106 -9.88 21.50 23.08
N GLN A 107 -9.47 20.53 23.90
CA GLN A 107 -8.99 19.25 23.42
C GLN A 107 -10.09 18.46 22.67
N SER A 108 -11.37 18.68 23.00
CA SER A 108 -12.51 18.04 22.32
C SER A 108 -12.75 18.56 20.90
N VAL A 109 -12.27 19.76 20.57
CA VAL A 109 -12.37 20.36 19.23
C VAL A 109 -11.43 19.61 18.27
N GLN A 110 -11.91 19.33 17.07
CA GLN A 110 -11.16 18.55 16.06
C GLN A 110 -10.59 19.46 14.97
N LEU A 111 -9.56 19.01 14.28
CA LEU A 111 -9.12 19.64 13.04
C LEU A 111 -10.26 19.63 12.03
N GLY A 112 -10.40 20.71 11.26
CA GLY A 112 -11.48 20.91 10.32
C GLY A 112 -12.81 21.37 10.94
N ASP A 113 -12.94 21.42 12.28
CA ASP A 113 -14.08 22.09 12.91
C ASP A 113 -14.03 23.61 12.62
N ILE A 114 -15.22 24.23 12.57
CA ILE A 114 -15.39 25.65 12.23
C ILE A 114 -15.66 26.41 13.52
N LEU A 115 -14.85 27.39 13.84
CA LEU A 115 -15.02 28.27 14.98
C LEU A 115 -15.59 29.61 14.53
N GLN A 116 -16.75 29.98 15.08
CA GLN A 116 -17.37 31.29 14.92
C GLN A 116 -17.26 32.05 16.24
N VAL A 117 -16.58 33.18 16.22
CA VAL A 117 -16.40 34.03 17.40
C VAL A 117 -17.59 35.00 17.47
N GLU A 118 -18.42 34.86 18.49
CA GLU A 118 -19.59 35.72 18.78
C GLU A 118 -19.29 36.56 20.00
N PHE A 119 -20.20 37.53 20.28
CA PHE A 119 -20.05 38.37 21.50
C PHE A 119 -20.16 37.53 22.77
N GLY A 120 -19.01 37.30 23.44
CA GLY A 120 -18.94 36.54 24.69
C GLY A 120 -18.90 35.02 24.53
N SER A 121 -18.86 34.50 23.29
CA SER A 121 -18.82 33.06 23.08
C SER A 121 -18.05 32.67 21.79
N ILE A 122 -17.60 31.44 21.72
CA ILE A 122 -17.10 30.80 20.51
C ILE A 122 -18.00 29.61 20.20
N VAL A 123 -18.68 29.66 19.07
CA VAL A 123 -19.49 28.53 18.58
C VAL A 123 -18.63 27.60 17.76
N VAL A 124 -18.56 26.35 18.16
CA VAL A 124 -17.86 25.27 17.42
C VAL A 124 -18.87 24.54 16.57
N LYS A 125 -18.67 24.52 15.27
CA LYS A 125 -19.53 23.84 14.30
C LYS A 125 -18.75 22.76 13.56
N ARG A 126 -19.46 21.77 13.04
CA ARG A 126 -18.92 20.75 12.13
C ARG A 126 -19.80 20.61 10.92
N ASP A 127 -19.22 20.73 9.75
CA ASP A 127 -19.88 20.47 8.48
C ASP A 127 -19.55 19.05 8.00
N ALA A 128 -20.56 18.32 7.50
CA ALA A 128 -20.41 16.94 7.08
C ALA A 128 -19.52 16.77 5.83
N VAL A 129 -19.39 17.80 5.00
CA VAL A 129 -18.62 17.80 3.75
C VAL A 129 -17.31 18.58 3.91
N LEU A 130 -17.39 19.81 4.41
CA LEU A 130 -16.23 20.72 4.47
C LEU A 130 -15.21 20.31 5.54
N SER A 131 -15.66 19.86 6.73
CA SER A 131 -14.74 19.49 7.80
C SER A 131 -13.83 18.30 7.42
N PRO A 132 -14.33 17.18 6.88
CA PRO A 132 -13.49 16.11 6.38
C PRO A 132 -12.58 16.55 5.23
N LEU A 133 -13.07 17.41 4.33
CA LEU A 133 -12.30 17.92 3.20
C LEU A 133 -11.11 18.76 3.67
N LYS A 134 -11.30 19.62 4.66
CA LYS A 134 -10.21 20.42 5.26
C LYS A 134 -9.18 19.53 5.96
N VAL A 135 -9.61 18.51 6.68
CA VAL A 135 -8.69 17.53 7.28
C VAL A 135 -7.85 16.83 6.21
N LEU A 136 -8.47 16.45 5.10
CA LEU A 136 -7.77 15.83 3.99
C LEU A 136 -6.73 16.77 3.37
N GLU A 137 -7.07 18.05 3.17
CA GLU A 137 -6.13 19.07 2.70
C GLU A 137 -4.91 19.16 3.61
N LEU A 138 -5.11 19.32 4.92
CA LEU A 138 -4.03 19.40 5.90
C LEU A 138 -3.13 18.16 5.87
N GLN A 139 -3.72 16.96 5.80
CA GLN A 139 -2.95 15.71 5.71
C GLN A 139 -2.10 15.63 4.44
N VAL A 140 -2.63 16.10 3.31
CA VAL A 140 -1.89 16.13 2.04
C VAL A 140 -0.77 17.16 2.10
N ASP A 141 -1.00 18.32 2.72
CA ASP A 141 0.02 19.35 2.89
C ASP A 141 1.16 18.90 3.78
N ASP A 142 0.88 18.27 4.90
CA ASP A 142 1.89 17.67 5.79
C ASP A 142 2.70 16.59 5.06
N PHE A 143 2.02 15.74 4.28
CA PHE A 143 2.69 14.73 3.47
C PHE A 143 3.65 15.35 2.45
N VAL A 144 3.21 16.36 1.70
CA VAL A 144 4.03 17.08 0.72
C VAL A 144 5.23 17.74 1.40
N GLN A 145 5.02 18.43 2.53
CA GLN A 145 6.09 19.10 3.26
C GLN A 145 7.15 18.10 3.76
N CYS A 146 6.72 16.95 4.27
CA CYS A 146 7.62 15.86 4.66
C CYS A 146 8.52 15.40 3.50
N LYS A 147 7.95 15.31 2.27
CA LYS A 147 8.72 14.92 1.08
C LYS A 147 9.70 16.03 0.65
N ILE A 148 9.32 17.30 0.76
CA ILE A 148 10.19 18.45 0.47
C ILE A 148 11.37 18.47 1.44
N ASP A 149 11.12 18.39 2.74
CA ASP A 149 12.13 18.42 3.80
C ASP A 149 13.08 17.22 3.72
N GLY A 150 12.56 16.07 3.28
CA GLY A 150 13.31 14.84 3.06
C GLY A 150 14.09 14.79 1.75
N LEU A 151 14.08 15.83 0.93
CA LEU A 151 14.76 15.91 -0.38
C LEU A 151 14.38 14.75 -1.33
N TYR A 152 13.08 14.41 -1.39
CA TYR A 152 12.57 13.43 -2.34
C TYR A 152 12.54 14.01 -3.77
N ASP A 153 12.68 13.13 -4.76
CA ASP A 153 12.63 13.49 -6.19
C ASP A 153 11.18 13.68 -6.66
N ILE A 154 10.63 14.86 -6.38
CA ILE A 154 9.23 15.24 -6.65
C ILE A 154 9.15 16.42 -7.61
N ASP A 155 7.96 16.67 -8.17
CA ASP A 155 7.73 17.77 -9.11
C ASP A 155 7.23 19.04 -8.39
N HIS A 156 8.15 19.81 -7.81
CA HIS A 156 7.84 21.02 -7.06
C HIS A 156 6.99 22.02 -7.85
N GLN A 157 7.25 22.18 -9.17
CA GLN A 157 6.51 23.13 -10.00
C GLN A 157 5.05 22.67 -10.22
N ALA A 158 4.85 21.39 -10.50
CA ALA A 158 3.50 20.85 -10.65
C ALA A 158 2.72 20.86 -9.33
N ILE A 159 3.40 20.58 -8.21
CA ILE A 159 2.80 20.66 -6.87
C ILE A 159 2.34 22.09 -6.57
N GLU A 160 3.15 23.09 -6.83
CA GLU A 160 2.81 24.51 -6.62
C GLU A 160 1.59 24.92 -7.47
N GLN A 161 1.54 24.53 -8.74
CA GLN A 161 0.41 24.83 -9.63
C GLN A 161 -0.90 24.21 -9.15
N VAL A 162 -0.85 22.93 -8.72
CA VAL A 162 -2.03 22.23 -8.19
C VAL A 162 -2.45 22.85 -6.85
N SER A 163 -1.50 23.24 -5.99
CA SER A 163 -1.79 23.89 -4.70
C SER A 163 -2.55 25.21 -4.90
N GLN A 164 -2.14 26.05 -5.83
CA GLN A 164 -2.85 27.29 -6.17
C GLN A 164 -4.28 27.02 -6.67
N THR A 165 -4.46 25.95 -7.45
CA THR A 165 -5.79 25.55 -7.91
C THR A 165 -6.67 25.04 -6.75
N ILE A 166 -6.10 24.28 -5.83
CA ILE A 166 -6.79 23.79 -4.61
C ILE A 166 -7.22 24.97 -3.75
N GLU A 167 -6.32 25.91 -3.47
CA GLU A 167 -6.62 27.10 -2.67
C GLU A 167 -7.79 27.90 -3.24
N GLN A 168 -7.76 28.18 -4.55
CA GLN A 168 -8.85 28.87 -5.23
C GLN A 168 -10.17 28.09 -5.14
N LYS A 169 -10.14 26.79 -5.43
CA LYS A 169 -11.34 25.93 -5.41
C LYS A 169 -11.90 25.76 -3.98
N MET A 170 -11.03 25.64 -2.99
CA MET A 170 -11.45 25.55 -1.57
C MET A 170 -12.20 26.84 -1.18
N GLN A 171 -11.68 28.01 -1.58
CA GLN A 171 -12.36 29.29 -1.33
C GLN A 171 -13.72 29.34 -2.01
N GLU A 172 -13.82 28.91 -3.30
CA GLU A 172 -15.09 28.85 -4.03
C GLU A 172 -16.14 27.96 -3.31
N VAL A 173 -15.72 26.80 -2.79
CA VAL A 173 -16.60 25.87 -2.07
C VAL A 173 -17.04 26.44 -0.72
N VAL A 174 -16.12 27.06 0.02
CA VAL A 174 -16.41 27.74 1.28
C VAL A 174 -17.38 28.90 1.07
N ASP A 175 -17.13 29.73 0.06
CA ASP A 175 -18.02 30.86 -0.25
C ASP A 175 -19.41 30.38 -0.65
N TYR A 176 -19.51 29.32 -1.46
CA TYR A 176 -20.78 28.71 -1.82
C TYR A 176 -21.51 28.14 -0.60
N ALA A 177 -20.82 27.44 0.29
CA ALA A 177 -21.41 26.85 1.51
C ALA A 177 -22.02 27.90 2.46
N GLN A 178 -21.62 29.15 2.32
CA GLN A 178 -22.14 30.29 3.12
C GLN A 178 -23.36 30.98 2.46
N THR A 179 -23.74 30.60 1.25
CA THR A 179 -24.90 31.17 0.56
C THR A 179 -26.21 30.50 1.00
N GLU A 180 -27.33 31.22 0.89
CA GLU A 180 -28.66 30.66 1.17
C GLU A 180 -29.06 29.56 0.14
N ASP A 181 -28.46 29.57 -1.03
CA ASP A 181 -28.73 28.63 -2.13
C ASP A 181 -27.87 27.36 -2.08
N ALA A 182 -27.00 27.21 -1.07
CA ALA A 182 -26.16 26.05 -0.92
C ALA A 182 -26.98 24.77 -0.77
N THR A 183 -26.65 23.73 -1.57
CA THR A 183 -27.28 22.42 -1.47
C THR A 183 -26.26 21.34 -1.14
N PRO A 184 -26.61 20.32 -0.37
CA PRO A 184 -25.71 19.22 -0.06
C PRO A 184 -25.18 18.51 -1.30
N GLU A 185 -25.99 18.35 -2.35
CA GLU A 185 -25.62 17.69 -3.60
C GLU A 185 -24.54 18.45 -4.37
N GLN A 186 -24.62 19.79 -4.39
CA GLN A 186 -23.62 20.62 -5.05
C GLN A 186 -22.33 20.70 -4.24
N LEU A 187 -22.43 20.78 -2.90
CA LEU A 187 -21.26 20.72 -2.02
C LEU A 187 -20.52 19.39 -2.17
N ASP A 188 -21.23 18.26 -2.22
CA ASP A 188 -20.66 16.94 -2.43
C ASP A 188 -19.96 16.83 -3.81
N ALA A 189 -20.54 17.40 -4.86
CA ALA A 189 -19.93 17.42 -6.19
C ALA A 189 -18.62 18.22 -6.21
N GLN A 190 -18.60 19.41 -5.59
CA GLN A 190 -17.41 20.26 -5.49
C GLN A 190 -16.34 19.63 -4.59
N ALA A 191 -16.74 18.99 -3.48
CA ALA A 191 -15.83 18.24 -2.62
C ALA A 191 -15.15 17.06 -3.34
N LYS A 192 -15.87 16.36 -4.21
CA LYS A 192 -15.29 15.31 -5.07
C LYS A 192 -14.23 15.87 -6.03
N GLU A 193 -14.48 17.01 -6.65
CA GLU A 193 -13.48 17.67 -7.52
C GLU A 193 -12.22 18.06 -6.72
N LEU A 194 -12.39 18.64 -5.54
CA LEU A 194 -11.28 18.97 -4.64
C LEU A 194 -10.52 17.72 -4.17
N THR A 195 -11.23 16.66 -3.82
CA THR A 195 -10.61 15.37 -3.44
C THR A 195 -9.74 14.82 -4.58
N GLN A 196 -10.16 14.98 -5.84
CA GLN A 196 -9.35 14.58 -6.98
C GLN A 196 -8.09 15.44 -7.13
N LEU A 197 -8.19 16.75 -6.92
CA LEU A 197 -7.02 17.66 -6.92
C LEU A 197 -6.05 17.34 -5.79
N LEU A 198 -6.54 17.11 -4.58
CA LEU A 198 -5.73 16.69 -3.43
C LEU A 198 -5.04 15.34 -3.67
N THR A 199 -5.74 14.41 -4.28
CA THR A 199 -5.16 13.12 -4.69
C THR A 199 -4.05 13.30 -5.72
N THR A 200 -4.25 14.20 -6.68
CA THR A 200 -3.23 14.57 -7.69
C THR A 200 -2.01 15.21 -7.03
N LYS A 201 -2.22 16.14 -6.09
CA LYS A 201 -1.14 16.78 -5.31
C LYS A 201 -0.33 15.75 -4.53
N CYS A 202 -1.01 14.82 -3.84
CA CYS A 202 -0.37 13.72 -3.12
C CYS A 202 0.46 12.84 -4.07
N ALA A 203 -0.08 12.47 -5.24
CA ALA A 203 0.63 11.67 -6.24
C ALA A 203 1.90 12.37 -6.75
N LEU A 204 1.83 13.68 -7.04
CA LEU A 204 2.99 14.47 -7.48
C LEU A 204 4.11 14.53 -6.44
N ALA A 205 3.78 14.39 -5.15
CA ALA A 205 4.73 14.33 -4.05
C ALA A 205 5.29 12.93 -3.79
N MET A 206 4.88 11.92 -4.55
CA MET A 206 5.43 10.56 -4.44
C MET A 206 6.63 10.37 -5.36
N GLU A 207 7.67 9.74 -4.82
CA GLU A 207 8.87 9.46 -5.58
C GLU A 207 8.72 8.20 -6.43
N SER A 208 9.19 8.26 -7.68
CA SER A 208 9.24 7.11 -8.59
C SER A 208 10.65 6.53 -8.65
N GLN A 209 10.76 5.21 -8.54
CA GLN A 209 12.03 4.48 -8.56
C GLN A 209 12.32 3.94 -9.96
N ALA A 210 13.60 3.99 -10.40
CA ALA A 210 14.03 3.39 -11.65
C ALA A 210 14.19 1.86 -11.56
N VAL A 211 14.30 1.34 -10.34
CA VAL A 211 14.25 -0.11 -10.03
C VAL A 211 13.12 -0.31 -9.04
N ASP A 212 12.11 -1.11 -9.40
CA ASP A 212 10.91 -1.26 -8.59
C ASP A 212 10.10 -2.47 -9.07
N GLY A 213 9.70 -3.35 -8.15
CA GLY A 213 8.79 -4.45 -8.45
C GLY A 213 7.35 -3.93 -8.53
N ARG A 214 6.78 -3.89 -9.73
CA ARG A 214 5.42 -3.44 -10.00
C ARG A 214 4.60 -4.60 -10.52
N GLY A 215 4.05 -5.35 -9.57
CA GLY A 215 3.27 -6.54 -9.83
C GLY A 215 1.79 -6.27 -10.03
N MET A 216 1.13 -7.14 -10.81
CA MET A 216 -0.32 -7.18 -10.92
C MET A 216 -0.80 -8.63 -11.07
N TRP A 217 -1.76 -9.03 -10.26
CA TRP A 217 -2.48 -10.29 -10.47
C TRP A 217 -3.55 -10.11 -11.55
N HIS A 218 -3.69 -11.12 -12.37
CA HIS A 218 -4.64 -11.11 -13.47
C HIS A 218 -5.34 -12.46 -13.65
N ARG A 219 -6.67 -12.42 -13.70
CA ARG A 219 -7.51 -13.52 -14.11
C ARG A 219 -7.88 -13.38 -15.59
N PRO A 220 -7.57 -14.36 -16.43
CA PRO A 220 -7.83 -14.27 -17.86
C PRO A 220 -9.30 -13.94 -18.16
N ASN A 221 -9.51 -12.98 -19.06
CA ASN A 221 -10.83 -12.52 -19.49
C ASN A 221 -11.74 -12.05 -18.32
N ALA A 222 -11.14 -11.55 -17.23
CA ALA A 222 -11.86 -10.96 -16.10
C ALA A 222 -11.70 -9.43 -16.05
N SER A 223 -10.83 -8.85 -16.87
CA SER A 223 -10.67 -7.40 -17.03
C SER A 223 -11.76 -6.80 -17.92
N ALA A 224 -11.75 -5.50 -18.11
CA ALA A 224 -12.65 -4.80 -19.03
C ALA A 224 -12.24 -4.93 -20.52
N PHE A 225 -11.19 -5.69 -20.82
CA PHE A 225 -10.74 -5.99 -22.18
C PHE A 225 -11.31 -7.34 -22.63
N ASP A 226 -11.68 -7.41 -23.91
CA ASP A 226 -12.14 -8.67 -24.53
C ASP A 226 -10.93 -9.53 -24.88
N GLU A 227 -10.45 -10.29 -23.92
CA GLU A 227 -9.29 -11.16 -24.07
C GLU A 227 -9.64 -12.51 -24.75
N THR A 228 -10.78 -12.62 -25.41
CA THR A 228 -11.13 -13.78 -26.25
C THR A 228 -10.43 -13.77 -27.61
N ASN A 229 -9.70 -12.70 -27.93
CA ASN A 229 -8.99 -12.51 -29.17
C ASN A 229 -7.67 -11.76 -28.98
N LEU A 230 -6.80 -11.82 -29.99
CA LEU A 230 -5.46 -11.24 -29.93
C LEU A 230 -5.47 -9.70 -29.76
N ASP A 231 -6.42 -9.01 -30.35
CA ASP A 231 -6.50 -7.54 -30.23
C ASP A 231 -6.85 -7.11 -28.79
N GLY A 232 -7.73 -7.86 -28.12
CA GLY A 232 -8.03 -7.64 -26.71
C GLY A 232 -6.84 -7.92 -25.80
N VAL A 233 -6.09 -8.99 -26.05
CA VAL A 233 -4.83 -9.29 -25.33
C VAL A 233 -3.82 -8.14 -25.52
N LYS A 234 -3.63 -7.65 -26.75
CA LYS A 234 -2.75 -6.52 -27.01
C LYS A 234 -3.18 -5.22 -26.31
N GLN A 235 -4.49 -4.94 -26.30
CA GLN A 235 -5.03 -3.77 -25.57
C GLN A 235 -4.77 -3.89 -24.07
N PHE A 236 -4.98 -5.06 -23.49
CA PHE A 236 -4.69 -5.34 -22.08
C PHE A 236 -3.20 -5.15 -21.76
N VAL A 237 -2.32 -5.76 -22.54
CA VAL A 237 -0.85 -5.66 -22.33
C VAL A 237 -0.35 -4.22 -22.51
N ASN A 238 -0.86 -3.48 -23.50
CA ASN A 238 -0.53 -2.06 -23.65
C ASN A 238 -0.96 -1.24 -22.42
N ARG A 239 -2.11 -1.54 -21.85
CA ARG A 239 -2.58 -0.86 -20.63
C ARG A 239 -1.70 -1.17 -19.42
N LEU A 240 -1.24 -2.41 -19.26
CA LEU A 240 -0.23 -2.77 -18.24
C LEU A 240 1.04 -1.93 -18.40
N TYR A 241 1.53 -1.84 -19.64
CA TYR A 241 2.73 -1.07 -19.96
C TYR A 241 2.56 0.43 -19.70
N GLU A 242 1.41 1.02 -20.07
CA GLU A 242 1.06 2.41 -19.77
C GLU A 242 1.06 2.66 -18.25
N LEU A 243 0.49 1.75 -17.47
CA LEU A 243 0.47 1.82 -16.01
C LEU A 243 1.85 1.56 -15.38
N GLY A 244 2.85 1.13 -16.16
CA GLY A 244 4.21 0.86 -15.68
C GLY A 244 4.36 -0.47 -14.93
N ILE A 245 3.43 -1.41 -15.11
CA ILE A 245 3.54 -2.78 -14.57
C ILE A 245 4.69 -3.50 -15.28
N ASN A 246 5.53 -4.20 -14.52
CA ASN A 246 6.66 -4.96 -15.04
C ASN A 246 6.69 -6.44 -14.60
N ASN A 247 5.73 -6.85 -13.75
CA ASN A 247 5.53 -8.25 -13.36
C ASN A 247 4.04 -8.57 -13.41
N LEU A 248 3.63 -9.48 -14.30
CA LEU A 248 2.27 -9.96 -14.42
C LEU A 248 2.15 -11.36 -13.84
N TYR A 249 1.31 -11.53 -12.81
CA TYR A 249 0.96 -12.82 -12.23
C TYR A 249 -0.36 -13.28 -12.84
N VAL A 250 -0.29 -14.11 -13.89
CA VAL A 250 -1.49 -14.59 -14.62
C VAL A 250 -1.95 -15.93 -14.08
N GLU A 251 -3.24 -16.03 -13.73
CA GLU A 251 -3.83 -17.26 -13.25
C GLU A 251 -3.83 -18.31 -14.37
N THR A 252 -2.98 -19.31 -14.22
CA THR A 252 -2.69 -20.32 -15.25
C THR A 252 -3.23 -21.69 -14.89
N LEU A 253 -3.17 -22.07 -13.60
CA LEU A 253 -3.94 -23.17 -13.04
C LEU A 253 -5.09 -22.57 -12.21
N TRP A 254 -6.31 -22.73 -12.67
CA TRP A 254 -7.52 -22.08 -12.14
C TRP A 254 -8.66 -23.09 -11.98
N HIS A 255 -9.19 -23.19 -10.77
CA HIS A 255 -10.22 -24.19 -10.45
C HIS A 255 -9.83 -25.63 -10.82
N GLY A 256 -8.56 -25.98 -10.69
CA GLY A 256 -8.02 -27.29 -11.07
C GLY A 256 -7.95 -27.56 -12.59
N MET A 257 -8.10 -26.51 -13.42
CA MET A 257 -7.98 -26.56 -14.88
C MET A 257 -6.96 -25.52 -15.36
N THR A 258 -6.30 -25.77 -16.46
CA THR A 258 -5.32 -24.84 -17.04
C THR A 258 -5.98 -23.88 -18.03
N THR A 259 -5.39 -22.68 -18.19
CA THR A 259 -5.84 -21.69 -19.18
C THR A 259 -5.48 -22.06 -20.62
N TYR A 260 -4.65 -23.04 -20.81
CA TYR A 260 -4.31 -23.70 -22.08
C TYR A 260 -4.85 -25.12 -22.10
N HIS A 261 -4.91 -25.77 -23.26
CA HIS A 261 -5.24 -27.21 -23.34
C HIS A 261 -4.07 -28.02 -22.75
N SER A 262 -4.31 -28.67 -21.60
CA SER A 262 -3.35 -29.52 -20.92
C SER A 262 -3.46 -30.96 -21.47
N GLU A 263 -2.34 -31.56 -21.83
CA GLU A 263 -2.26 -32.98 -22.17
C GLU A 263 -2.29 -33.87 -20.92
N VAL A 264 -1.81 -33.32 -19.77
CA VAL A 264 -1.84 -34.03 -18.48
C VAL A 264 -3.26 -34.16 -17.94
N LEU A 265 -4.04 -33.08 -18.05
CA LEU A 265 -5.44 -33.04 -17.56
C LEU A 265 -6.48 -33.41 -18.59
N ASP A 266 -6.11 -33.48 -19.89
CA ASP A 266 -7.02 -33.62 -21.02
C ASP A 266 -8.20 -32.63 -20.97
N CYS A 267 -7.91 -31.39 -20.53
CA CYS A 267 -8.91 -30.32 -20.44
C CYS A 267 -8.28 -28.91 -20.54
N GLN A 268 -9.14 -27.93 -20.76
CA GLN A 268 -8.85 -26.51 -20.70
C GLN A 268 -9.98 -25.83 -19.95
N HIS A 269 -9.64 -24.79 -19.20
CA HIS A 269 -10.63 -23.97 -18.47
C HIS A 269 -11.73 -23.47 -19.45
N PRO A 270 -13.03 -23.62 -19.14
CA PRO A 270 -14.13 -23.31 -20.08
C PRO A 270 -14.10 -21.87 -20.61
N ARG A 271 -13.60 -20.90 -19.84
CA ARG A 271 -13.50 -19.51 -20.26
C ARG A 271 -12.51 -19.32 -21.42
N MET A 272 -11.57 -20.21 -21.62
CA MET A 272 -10.54 -20.15 -22.66
C MET A 272 -10.90 -20.93 -23.92
N GLN A 273 -11.95 -21.74 -23.88
CA GLN A 273 -12.37 -22.60 -25.00
C GLN A 273 -12.97 -21.78 -26.14
N GLY A 274 -12.59 -22.11 -27.36
CA GLY A 274 -13.16 -21.52 -28.57
C GLY A 274 -12.67 -20.12 -28.93
N ASN A 275 -11.71 -19.59 -28.19
CA ASN A 275 -11.08 -18.30 -28.46
C ASN A 275 -10.08 -18.40 -29.62
N ASP A 276 -9.75 -17.27 -30.27
CA ASP A 276 -8.79 -17.20 -31.38
C ASP A 276 -7.80 -16.04 -31.17
N TYR A 277 -6.51 -16.39 -31.07
CA TYR A 277 -5.43 -15.44 -30.87
C TYR A 277 -4.54 -15.30 -32.13
N GLY A 278 -5.13 -15.47 -33.30
CA GLY A 278 -4.44 -15.28 -34.59
C GLY A 278 -3.27 -16.22 -34.78
N GLU A 279 -2.06 -15.70 -34.90
CA GLU A 279 -0.82 -16.50 -35.08
C GLU A 279 -0.51 -17.48 -33.92
N TYR A 280 -1.11 -17.27 -32.76
CA TYR A 280 -0.99 -18.14 -31.58
C TYR A 280 -2.09 -19.20 -31.49
N GLY A 281 -3.02 -19.24 -32.46
CA GLY A 281 -4.15 -20.17 -32.47
C GLY A 281 -5.09 -19.98 -31.28
N ASN A 282 -5.50 -21.06 -30.62
CA ASN A 282 -6.34 -21.05 -29.43
C ASN A 282 -5.51 -21.01 -28.12
N ASP A 283 -4.27 -20.50 -28.16
CA ASP A 283 -3.38 -20.51 -26.99
C ASP A 283 -3.25 -19.10 -26.38
N TYR A 284 -4.12 -18.79 -25.43
CA TYR A 284 -4.10 -17.54 -24.67
C TYR A 284 -2.76 -17.32 -23.95
N THR A 285 -2.25 -18.37 -23.31
CA THR A 285 -1.02 -18.30 -22.50
C THR A 285 0.17 -17.92 -23.36
N LEU A 286 0.31 -18.55 -24.54
CA LEU A 286 1.36 -18.21 -25.49
C LEU A 286 1.23 -16.78 -26.02
N ALA A 287 0.01 -16.37 -26.37
CA ALA A 287 -0.28 -15.02 -26.86
C ALA A 287 0.07 -13.96 -25.79
N LEU A 288 -0.36 -14.15 -24.56
CA LEU A 288 -0.13 -13.21 -23.47
C LEU A 288 1.37 -13.07 -23.15
N ILE A 289 2.09 -14.20 -23.00
CA ILE A 289 3.54 -14.19 -22.75
C ILE A 289 4.26 -13.45 -23.87
N SER A 290 3.95 -13.79 -25.13
CA SER A 290 4.58 -13.20 -26.30
C SER A 290 4.38 -11.69 -26.38
N GLU A 291 3.15 -11.22 -26.15
CA GLU A 291 2.84 -9.77 -26.18
C GLU A 291 3.45 -9.02 -24.98
N CYS A 292 3.45 -9.61 -23.78
CA CYS A 292 4.11 -9.05 -22.61
C CYS A 292 5.62 -8.89 -22.80
N HIS A 293 6.30 -9.92 -23.33
CA HIS A 293 7.75 -9.90 -23.55
C HIS A 293 8.16 -8.85 -24.58
N LYS A 294 7.33 -8.54 -25.60
CA LYS A 294 7.59 -7.45 -26.55
C LYS A 294 7.71 -6.08 -25.86
N LEU A 295 7.06 -5.92 -24.69
CA LEU A 295 7.07 -4.69 -23.91
C LEU A 295 7.93 -4.76 -22.62
N GLY A 296 8.70 -5.86 -22.44
CA GLY A 296 9.57 -6.05 -21.28
C GLY A 296 8.83 -6.34 -19.97
N ILE A 297 7.60 -6.86 -20.05
CA ILE A 297 6.81 -7.27 -18.88
C ILE A 297 7.09 -8.76 -18.62
N GLN A 298 7.57 -9.09 -17.42
CA GLN A 298 7.74 -10.47 -16.96
C GLN A 298 6.39 -11.12 -16.69
N VAL A 299 6.23 -12.40 -17.08
CA VAL A 299 5.00 -13.15 -16.89
C VAL A 299 5.24 -14.34 -15.97
N HIS A 300 4.53 -14.36 -14.85
CA HIS A 300 4.59 -15.40 -13.83
C HIS A 300 3.31 -16.24 -13.87
N ALA A 301 3.44 -17.56 -13.98
CA ALA A 301 2.30 -18.46 -13.86
C ALA A 301 1.77 -18.44 -12.44
N TRP A 302 0.61 -17.83 -12.22
CA TRP A 302 -0.10 -17.89 -10.93
C TRP A 302 -0.90 -19.20 -10.88
N VAL A 303 -0.61 -20.02 -9.89
CA VAL A 303 -1.14 -21.37 -9.78
C VAL A 303 -1.88 -21.58 -8.45
N GLU A 304 -3.18 -21.91 -8.54
CA GLU A 304 -4.01 -22.31 -7.40
C GLU A 304 -3.71 -23.77 -7.05
N LEU A 305 -2.73 -24.01 -6.17
CA LEU A 305 -2.17 -25.36 -5.98
C LEU A 305 -3.11 -26.33 -5.28
N LEU A 306 -3.65 -25.98 -4.12
CA LEU A 306 -4.43 -26.90 -3.30
C LEU A 306 -5.94 -26.63 -3.33
N THR A 307 -6.44 -25.94 -4.34
CA THR A 307 -7.89 -25.75 -4.50
C THR A 307 -8.52 -26.87 -5.34
N ALA A 308 -9.71 -27.29 -4.92
CA ALA A 308 -10.59 -28.19 -5.64
C ALA A 308 -11.90 -27.49 -6.04
N SER A 309 -11.91 -26.17 -6.08
CA SER A 309 -13.09 -25.38 -6.43
C SER A 309 -13.56 -25.65 -7.85
N SER A 310 -14.84 -25.42 -8.12
CA SER A 310 -15.45 -25.60 -9.44
C SER A 310 -15.71 -24.27 -10.12
N TYR A 311 -15.68 -24.27 -11.45
CA TYR A 311 -16.09 -23.13 -12.26
C TYR A 311 -17.56 -23.31 -12.68
N TYR A 312 -18.46 -22.47 -12.16
CA TYR A 312 -19.92 -22.55 -12.39
C TYR A 312 -20.50 -23.97 -12.21
N GLY A 313 -20.02 -24.68 -11.20
CA GLY A 313 -20.48 -26.05 -10.92
C GLY A 313 -19.85 -27.15 -11.80
N VAL A 314 -18.91 -26.78 -12.70
CA VAL A 314 -18.12 -27.74 -13.46
C VAL A 314 -16.86 -28.05 -12.65
N ASN A 315 -16.80 -29.25 -12.09
CA ASN A 315 -15.59 -29.73 -11.40
C ASN A 315 -14.52 -30.05 -12.43
N ALA A 316 -13.26 -29.84 -12.05
CA ALA A 316 -12.12 -30.29 -12.84
C ALA A 316 -12.17 -31.81 -12.99
N PRO A 317 -12.18 -32.37 -14.23
CA PRO A 317 -12.42 -33.80 -14.43
C PRO A 317 -11.37 -34.69 -13.78
N TYR A 318 -10.19 -34.19 -13.54
CA TYR A 318 -9.07 -34.92 -12.99
C TYR A 318 -9.05 -34.97 -11.46
N ILE A 319 -9.77 -34.08 -10.77
CA ILE A 319 -9.81 -34.01 -9.31
C ILE A 319 -10.65 -35.17 -8.76
N LYS A 320 -10.01 -36.06 -7.97
CA LYS A 320 -10.67 -37.19 -7.34
C LYS A 320 -11.31 -36.77 -6.01
N SER A 321 -12.47 -37.32 -5.71
CA SER A 321 -13.22 -37.03 -4.48
C SER A 321 -12.44 -37.34 -3.20
N GLU A 322 -11.65 -38.41 -3.22
CA GLU A 322 -10.79 -38.83 -2.09
C GLU A 322 -9.59 -37.88 -1.82
N TRP A 323 -9.25 -37.02 -2.78
CA TRP A 323 -8.22 -36.00 -2.59
C TRP A 323 -8.73 -34.77 -1.82
N VAL A 324 -10.07 -34.59 -1.82
CA VAL A 324 -10.69 -33.42 -1.20
C VAL A 324 -10.91 -33.69 0.29
N TYR A 325 -10.32 -32.89 1.15
CA TYR A 325 -10.47 -33.06 2.58
C TYR A 325 -11.81 -32.53 3.12
N ALA A 326 -12.18 -32.98 4.31
CA ALA A 326 -13.36 -32.55 5.04
C ALA A 326 -12.98 -31.71 6.28
N ASP A 327 -13.99 -31.06 6.85
CA ASP A 327 -13.95 -30.45 8.19
C ASP A 327 -14.22 -31.52 9.29
N LEU A 328 -14.25 -31.06 10.55
CA LEU A 328 -14.55 -31.90 11.74
C LEU A 328 -15.92 -32.59 11.70
N ASP A 329 -16.85 -32.08 10.91
CA ASP A 329 -18.21 -32.60 10.79
C ASP A 329 -18.39 -33.50 9.54
N GLY A 330 -17.33 -33.68 8.76
CA GLY A 330 -17.31 -34.49 7.57
C GLY A 330 -17.76 -33.78 6.30
N ASN A 331 -17.96 -32.45 6.34
CA ASN A 331 -18.32 -31.69 5.16
C ASN A 331 -17.08 -31.45 4.28
N LYS A 332 -17.16 -31.83 3.01
CA LYS A 332 -16.07 -31.59 2.05
C LYS A 332 -15.82 -30.12 1.87
N GLN A 333 -14.55 -29.74 1.99
CA GLN A 333 -14.06 -28.39 1.74
C GLN A 333 -13.60 -28.27 0.27
N GLY A 334 -13.37 -27.07 -0.21
CA GLY A 334 -12.92 -26.85 -1.59
C GLY A 334 -11.39 -26.99 -1.78
N TYR A 335 -10.73 -27.87 -1.01
CA TYR A 335 -9.26 -27.96 -0.98
C TYR A 335 -8.77 -29.41 -0.99
N LEU A 336 -7.53 -29.59 -1.51
CA LEU A 336 -6.87 -30.88 -1.67
C LEU A 336 -5.98 -31.22 -0.47
N ASP A 337 -5.87 -32.51 -0.18
CA ASP A 337 -5.00 -33.04 0.87
C ASP A 337 -3.52 -32.99 0.45
N ALA A 338 -2.77 -32.07 1.03
CA ALA A 338 -1.35 -31.88 0.78
C ALA A 338 -0.48 -33.11 1.18
N SER A 339 -0.98 -33.97 2.04
CA SER A 339 -0.27 -35.20 2.45
C SER A 339 -0.38 -36.34 1.44
N ASN A 340 -1.34 -36.24 0.49
CA ASN A 340 -1.61 -37.32 -0.47
C ASN A 340 -0.60 -37.33 -1.61
N PRO A 341 0.14 -38.45 -1.83
CA PRO A 341 1.16 -38.54 -2.87
C PRO A 341 0.59 -38.43 -4.30
N GLU A 342 -0.67 -38.78 -4.54
CA GLU A 342 -1.31 -38.58 -5.82
C GLU A 342 -1.57 -37.09 -6.08
N VAL A 343 -1.93 -36.29 -5.05
CA VAL A 343 -2.04 -34.82 -5.15
C VAL A 343 -0.67 -34.21 -5.44
N GLN A 344 0.38 -34.66 -4.76
CA GLN A 344 1.75 -34.21 -5.03
C GLN A 344 2.16 -34.50 -6.50
N SER A 345 1.84 -35.70 -7.00
CA SER A 345 2.10 -36.09 -8.39
C SER A 345 1.30 -35.26 -9.39
N TYR A 346 0.03 -34.97 -9.08
CA TYR A 346 -0.86 -34.11 -9.86
C TYR A 346 -0.25 -32.72 -10.04
N LEU A 347 0.17 -32.06 -8.95
CA LEU A 347 0.80 -30.74 -8.97
C LEU A 347 2.12 -30.75 -9.73
N ALA A 348 2.96 -31.76 -9.50
CA ALA A 348 4.24 -31.90 -10.15
C ALA A 348 4.12 -32.05 -11.67
N ASN A 349 3.17 -32.86 -12.14
CA ASN A 349 2.95 -33.10 -13.56
C ASN A 349 2.45 -31.84 -14.29
N ILE A 350 1.53 -31.08 -13.67
CA ILE A 350 1.03 -29.83 -14.25
C ILE A 350 2.15 -28.78 -14.35
N LEU A 351 2.94 -28.59 -13.28
CA LEU A 351 4.03 -27.62 -13.30
C LEU A 351 5.09 -28.03 -14.33
N THR A 352 5.38 -29.32 -14.45
CA THR A 352 6.31 -29.84 -15.47
C THR A 352 5.83 -29.51 -16.87
N GLU A 353 4.58 -29.84 -17.20
CA GLU A 353 3.99 -29.53 -18.51
C GLU A 353 4.05 -28.03 -18.80
N MET A 354 3.60 -27.21 -17.84
CA MET A 354 3.52 -25.76 -17.97
C MET A 354 4.87 -25.12 -18.26
N LEU A 355 5.89 -25.50 -17.49
CA LEU A 355 7.24 -24.93 -17.61
C LEU A 355 8.02 -25.47 -18.83
N GLN A 356 7.68 -26.67 -19.31
CA GLN A 356 8.25 -27.20 -20.57
C GLN A 356 7.58 -26.61 -21.81
N LYS A 357 6.31 -26.22 -21.72
CA LYS A 357 5.53 -25.73 -22.85
C LYS A 357 5.67 -24.21 -23.05
N TYR A 358 5.86 -23.43 -21.98
CA TYR A 358 5.86 -21.97 -22.02
C TYR A 358 7.11 -21.37 -21.39
N ASN A 359 7.54 -20.24 -21.96
CA ASN A 359 8.68 -19.46 -21.44
C ASN A 359 8.21 -18.45 -20.40
N PHE A 360 7.69 -18.94 -19.25
CA PHE A 360 7.39 -18.09 -18.11
C PHE A 360 8.68 -17.55 -17.46
N ASP A 361 8.64 -16.31 -16.97
CA ASP A 361 9.70 -15.72 -16.16
C ASP A 361 9.65 -16.20 -14.70
N GLY A 362 8.47 -16.63 -14.26
CA GLY A 362 8.26 -17.12 -12.90
C GLY A 362 7.07 -18.04 -12.74
N VAL A 363 7.02 -18.68 -11.56
CA VAL A 363 5.84 -19.38 -11.05
C VAL A 363 5.49 -18.84 -9.67
N SER A 364 4.21 -18.60 -9.43
CA SER A 364 3.69 -18.03 -8.19
C SER A 364 2.71 -19.00 -7.53
N TYR A 365 3.10 -19.54 -6.38
CA TYR A 365 2.29 -20.47 -5.60
C TYR A 365 1.22 -19.72 -4.82
N ASP A 366 -0.03 -20.00 -5.11
CA ASP A 366 -1.17 -19.50 -4.33
C ASP A 366 -2.05 -20.66 -3.90
N TYR A 367 -2.96 -20.38 -2.97
CA TYR A 367 -3.78 -21.42 -2.32
C TYR A 367 -2.96 -22.60 -1.78
N ILE A 368 -1.69 -22.35 -1.46
CA ILE A 368 -0.78 -23.30 -0.81
C ILE A 368 -1.01 -23.24 0.70
N ARG A 369 -2.20 -23.69 1.12
CA ARG A 369 -2.69 -23.54 2.48
C ARG A 369 -3.84 -24.50 2.76
N TYR A 370 -4.19 -24.65 4.04
CA TYR A 370 -5.48 -25.17 4.45
C TYR A 370 -6.52 -24.04 4.47
N ASP A 371 -7.80 -24.38 4.42
CA ASP A 371 -8.87 -23.39 4.55
C ASP A 371 -8.89 -22.82 5.98
N ALA A 372 -9.39 -21.58 6.10
CA ALA A 372 -9.51 -20.94 7.40
C ALA A 372 -10.55 -21.68 8.23
N SER A 373 -10.13 -22.17 9.39
CA SER A 373 -11.08 -22.60 10.41
C SER A 373 -11.67 -21.37 11.09
N PRO A 374 -13.02 -21.24 11.21
CA PRO A 374 -13.61 -20.08 11.85
C PRO A 374 -13.15 -19.97 13.31
N TYR A 375 -12.71 -18.76 13.68
CA TYR A 375 -12.21 -18.44 15.01
C TYR A 375 -13.32 -18.16 16.04
N GLU A 376 -14.56 -17.97 15.58
CA GLU A 376 -15.69 -17.61 16.43
C GLU A 376 -16.52 -18.85 16.77
N GLY A 377 -16.53 -19.26 18.02
CA GLY A 377 -17.36 -20.33 18.52
C GLY A 377 -16.60 -21.59 18.97
N ASP A 378 -17.24 -22.74 18.80
CA ASP A 378 -16.64 -24.04 19.09
C ASP A 378 -15.43 -24.31 18.16
N TYR A 379 -14.46 -25.10 18.68
CA TYR A 379 -13.28 -25.47 17.90
C TYR A 379 -13.64 -26.03 16.53
N ALA A 380 -13.14 -25.40 15.48
CA ALA A 380 -13.28 -25.80 14.09
C ALA A 380 -11.91 -26.16 13.50
N ASP A 381 -11.86 -27.16 12.65
CA ASP A 381 -10.65 -27.60 11.95
C ASP A 381 -11.00 -28.32 10.65
N CYS A 382 -9.99 -28.57 9.83
CA CYS A 382 -10.12 -29.25 8.54
C CYS A 382 -8.87 -30.05 8.20
N GLY A 383 -8.88 -30.70 7.03
CA GLY A 383 -7.75 -31.49 6.55
C GLY A 383 -7.99 -33.00 6.63
N PHE A 384 -9.22 -33.44 6.89
CA PHE A 384 -9.54 -34.84 7.11
C PHE A 384 -9.79 -35.57 5.78
N THR A 385 -8.86 -36.46 5.43
CA THR A 385 -9.02 -37.57 4.48
C THR A 385 -8.60 -38.87 5.13
N ASP A 386 -9.00 -40.00 4.56
CA ASP A 386 -8.51 -41.30 5.07
C ASP A 386 -6.98 -41.38 5.03
N HIS A 387 -6.36 -40.81 3.98
CA HIS A 387 -4.92 -40.76 3.83
C HIS A 387 -4.24 -39.90 4.89
N ALA A 388 -4.74 -38.67 5.10
CA ALA A 388 -4.19 -37.74 6.08
C ALA A 388 -4.27 -38.31 7.51
N ILE A 389 -5.43 -38.92 7.87
CA ILE A 389 -5.64 -39.57 9.17
C ILE A 389 -4.65 -40.75 9.37
N ALA A 390 -4.52 -41.60 8.35
CA ALA A 390 -3.59 -42.74 8.41
C ALA A 390 -2.13 -42.28 8.54
N THR A 391 -1.72 -41.29 7.78
CA THR A 391 -0.36 -40.72 7.80
C THR A 391 -0.06 -40.05 9.14
N PHE A 392 -0.99 -39.26 9.66
CA PHE A 392 -0.87 -38.63 10.99
C PHE A 392 -0.77 -39.69 12.09
N SER A 393 -1.66 -40.71 12.04
CA SER A 393 -1.68 -41.77 13.02
C SER A 393 -0.36 -42.55 13.09
N ALA A 394 0.22 -42.84 11.93
CA ALA A 394 1.53 -43.50 11.84
C ALA A 394 2.67 -42.61 12.34
N GLN A 395 2.63 -41.32 12.11
CA GLN A 395 3.70 -40.35 12.45
C GLN A 395 3.69 -40.01 13.96
N TYR A 396 2.52 -39.95 14.59
CA TYR A 396 2.34 -39.49 15.98
C TYR A 396 1.89 -40.60 16.94
N ASP A 397 1.91 -41.85 16.50
CA ASP A 397 1.46 -43.02 17.27
C ASP A 397 0.03 -42.87 17.81
N TYR A 398 -0.85 -42.23 17.00
CA TYR A 398 -2.24 -42.06 17.38
C TYR A 398 -3.02 -43.34 17.13
N THR A 399 -3.69 -43.84 18.17
CA THR A 399 -4.44 -45.13 18.17
C THR A 399 -5.94 -44.94 18.40
N GLY A 400 -6.43 -43.70 18.50
CA GLY A 400 -7.84 -43.40 18.66
C GLY A 400 -8.66 -43.82 17.42
N SER A 401 -9.96 -44.01 17.61
CA SER A 401 -10.87 -44.42 16.52
C SER A 401 -11.55 -43.26 15.80
N ASN A 402 -11.52 -42.05 16.37
CA ASN A 402 -12.17 -40.87 15.80
C ASN A 402 -11.31 -39.63 16.09
N LEU A 403 -10.38 -39.36 15.19
CA LEU A 403 -9.46 -38.21 15.30
C LEU A 403 -10.22 -36.89 15.42
N ALA A 404 -11.27 -36.68 14.62
CA ALA A 404 -12.04 -35.43 14.64
C ALA A 404 -12.71 -35.16 15.99
N GLN A 405 -13.20 -36.20 16.68
CA GLN A 405 -13.76 -36.07 18.01
C GLN A 405 -12.66 -35.84 19.05
N ASP A 406 -11.57 -36.60 18.98
CA ASP A 406 -10.48 -36.50 19.95
C ASP A 406 -9.78 -35.15 19.91
N LEU A 407 -9.69 -34.54 18.72
CA LEU A 407 -9.18 -33.17 18.54
C LEU A 407 -10.08 -32.08 19.20
N ARG A 408 -11.38 -32.33 19.37
CA ARG A 408 -12.27 -31.42 20.11
C ARG A 408 -11.95 -31.36 21.58
N GLU A 409 -11.39 -32.42 22.13
CA GLU A 409 -11.17 -32.62 23.57
C GLU A 409 -9.71 -32.45 24.01
N ASP A 410 -8.74 -32.79 23.16
CA ASP A 410 -7.31 -32.78 23.47
C ASP A 410 -6.54 -31.68 22.73
N THR A 411 -6.14 -30.62 23.46
CA THR A 411 -5.36 -29.48 22.91
C THR A 411 -3.94 -29.88 22.48
N ASN A 412 -3.31 -30.87 23.14
CA ASN A 412 -1.99 -31.36 22.74
C ASN A 412 -2.08 -32.13 21.41
N LEU A 413 -3.17 -32.87 21.21
CA LEU A 413 -3.43 -33.57 19.96
C LEU A 413 -3.70 -32.57 18.82
N ARG A 414 -4.43 -31.44 19.08
CA ARG A 414 -4.60 -30.35 18.14
C ARG A 414 -3.27 -29.78 17.67
N GLU A 415 -2.36 -29.50 18.61
CA GLU A 415 -1.05 -28.95 18.25
C GLU A 415 -0.26 -29.91 17.36
N LYS A 416 -0.31 -31.22 17.64
CA LYS A 416 0.30 -32.24 16.77
C LYS A 416 -0.35 -32.24 15.37
N TRP A 417 -1.68 -32.12 15.29
CA TRP A 417 -2.40 -32.06 14.01
C TRP A 417 -2.05 -30.81 13.22
N HIS A 418 -1.97 -29.65 13.87
CA HIS A 418 -1.54 -28.41 13.24
C HIS A 418 -0.08 -28.48 12.76
N ASN A 419 0.81 -29.06 13.57
CA ASN A 419 2.21 -29.28 13.17
C ASN A 419 2.32 -30.23 11.97
N PHE A 420 1.52 -31.30 11.95
CA PHE A 420 1.41 -32.20 10.80
C PHE A 420 0.98 -31.43 9.54
N LYS A 421 -0.10 -30.68 9.60
CA LYS A 421 -0.59 -29.90 8.46
C LYS A 421 0.44 -28.88 7.95
N ARG A 422 1.08 -28.11 8.83
CA ARG A 422 2.15 -27.17 8.46
C ARG A 422 3.32 -27.87 7.76
N ALA A 423 3.72 -29.04 8.28
CA ALA A 423 4.76 -29.83 7.67
C ALA A 423 4.38 -30.30 6.25
N GLN A 424 3.12 -30.72 6.02
CA GLN A 424 2.68 -31.14 4.67
C GLN A 424 2.69 -29.96 3.69
N ILE A 425 2.25 -28.77 4.08
CA ILE A 425 2.35 -27.57 3.26
C ILE A 425 3.82 -27.23 2.96
N THR A 426 4.67 -27.22 3.96
CA THR A 426 6.11 -26.92 3.78
C THR A 426 6.80 -27.95 2.87
N ASN A 427 6.50 -29.24 3.03
CA ASN A 427 7.01 -30.30 2.16
C ASN A 427 6.52 -30.12 0.70
N THR A 428 5.27 -29.69 0.50
CA THR A 428 4.75 -29.40 -0.83
C THR A 428 5.53 -28.25 -1.48
N VAL A 429 5.73 -27.14 -0.75
CA VAL A 429 6.54 -26.00 -1.24
C VAL A 429 7.96 -26.47 -1.58
N GLN A 430 8.61 -27.25 -0.71
CA GLN A 430 9.95 -27.78 -0.96
C GLN A 430 9.99 -28.63 -2.23
N ASN A 431 9.13 -29.64 -2.32
CA ASN A 431 9.14 -30.60 -3.44
C ASN A 431 8.89 -29.91 -4.78
N LEU A 432 7.90 -28.99 -4.82
CA LEU A 432 7.60 -28.23 -6.05
C LEU A 432 8.74 -27.27 -6.40
N THR A 433 9.38 -26.67 -5.41
CA THR A 433 10.54 -25.79 -5.65
C THR A 433 11.74 -26.55 -6.22
N GLU A 434 12.07 -27.73 -5.66
CA GLU A 434 13.12 -28.59 -6.18
C GLU A 434 12.82 -29.00 -7.63
N LEU A 435 11.59 -29.43 -7.89
CA LEU A 435 11.13 -29.79 -9.25
C LEU A 435 11.27 -28.61 -10.23
N VAL A 436 10.79 -27.42 -9.86
CA VAL A 436 10.85 -26.23 -10.73
C VAL A 436 12.30 -25.85 -11.04
N ARG A 437 13.19 -25.93 -10.07
CA ARG A 437 14.61 -25.63 -10.27
C ARG A 437 15.33 -26.63 -11.16
N ASP A 438 14.92 -27.89 -11.11
CA ASP A 438 15.47 -28.93 -12.00
C ASP A 438 15.02 -28.74 -13.46
N ILE A 439 13.76 -28.32 -13.67
CA ILE A 439 13.20 -28.16 -15.02
C ILE A 439 13.58 -26.81 -15.62
N ALA A 440 13.51 -25.72 -14.82
CA ALA A 440 13.65 -24.35 -15.29
C ALA A 440 14.43 -23.51 -14.25
N PRO A 441 15.75 -23.70 -14.12
CA PRO A 441 16.58 -23.12 -13.06
C PRO A 441 16.56 -21.58 -13.03
N ASN A 442 16.22 -20.95 -14.14
CA ASN A 442 16.14 -19.49 -14.27
C ASN A 442 14.76 -18.90 -13.93
N VAL A 443 13.74 -19.71 -13.68
CA VAL A 443 12.40 -19.25 -13.32
C VAL A 443 12.38 -18.72 -11.89
N ILE A 444 11.73 -17.59 -11.67
CA ILE A 444 11.51 -16.99 -10.35
C ILE A 444 10.41 -17.77 -9.63
N ILE A 445 10.68 -18.25 -8.43
CA ILE A 445 9.71 -18.95 -7.61
C ILE A 445 9.17 -17.98 -6.56
N SER A 446 7.86 -17.74 -6.58
CA SER A 446 7.20 -16.89 -5.61
C SER A 446 6.02 -17.58 -4.94
N ALA A 447 5.54 -17.02 -3.82
CA ALA A 447 4.31 -17.46 -3.18
C ALA A 447 3.52 -16.27 -2.64
N SER A 448 2.18 -16.42 -2.62
CA SER A 448 1.21 -15.44 -2.11
C SER A 448 0.63 -15.92 -0.77
N PRO A 449 1.37 -15.81 0.35
CA PRO A 449 0.85 -16.20 1.65
C PRO A 449 -0.17 -15.19 2.18
N TYR A 450 -0.93 -15.60 3.19
CA TYR A 450 -1.79 -14.69 3.94
C TYR A 450 -0.96 -13.55 4.56
N GLY A 451 -1.51 -12.34 4.55
CA GLY A 451 -0.75 -11.11 4.83
C GLY A 451 -0.42 -10.87 6.30
N TYR A 452 -1.08 -11.58 7.22
CA TYR A 452 -0.83 -11.48 8.66
C TYR A 452 -0.06 -12.73 9.10
N VAL A 453 1.17 -12.54 9.56
CA VAL A 453 2.10 -13.65 9.86
C VAL A 453 1.53 -14.64 10.88
N PHE A 454 0.83 -14.14 11.91
CA PHE A 454 0.20 -15.00 12.90
C PHE A 454 -0.86 -15.92 12.27
N ASP A 455 -1.75 -15.34 11.47
CA ASP A 455 -2.82 -16.12 10.82
C ASP A 455 -2.26 -17.05 9.74
N ALA A 456 -1.27 -16.60 8.97
CA ALA A 456 -0.58 -17.44 7.99
C ALA A 456 -0.10 -18.73 8.66
N TYR A 457 0.59 -18.63 9.80
CA TYR A 457 1.15 -19.77 10.52
C TYR A 457 0.11 -20.63 11.26
N HIS A 458 -0.79 -19.98 12.02
CA HIS A 458 -1.70 -20.67 12.93
C HIS A 458 -3.04 -21.08 12.31
N VAL A 459 -3.54 -20.30 11.31
CA VAL A 459 -4.83 -20.53 10.68
C VAL A 459 -4.69 -21.26 9.36
N TYR A 460 -3.81 -20.72 8.49
CA TYR A 460 -3.64 -21.22 7.13
C TYR A 460 -2.52 -22.27 6.98
N MET A 461 -1.83 -22.58 8.08
CA MET A 461 -0.74 -23.56 8.14
C MET A 461 0.45 -23.24 7.21
N GLN A 462 0.71 -21.95 6.96
CA GLN A 462 1.78 -21.45 6.10
C GLN A 462 3.01 -21.05 6.95
N ASP A 463 4.03 -21.89 7.00
CA ASP A 463 5.31 -21.60 7.68
C ASP A 463 6.24 -20.83 6.73
N VAL A 464 5.84 -19.57 6.43
CA VAL A 464 6.54 -18.70 5.46
C VAL A 464 7.97 -18.40 5.91
N GLU A 465 8.21 -18.29 7.22
CA GLU A 465 9.56 -18.08 7.76
C GLU A 465 10.49 -19.22 7.33
N THR A 466 10.08 -20.47 7.53
CA THR A 466 10.83 -21.65 7.08
C THR A 466 11.05 -21.64 5.56
N TRP A 467 10.03 -21.30 4.77
CA TRP A 467 10.17 -21.28 3.32
C TRP A 467 11.23 -20.28 2.87
N LEU A 468 11.26 -19.08 3.47
CA LEU A 468 12.23 -18.02 3.16
C LEU A 468 13.63 -18.38 3.66
N GLN A 469 13.77 -18.85 4.91
CA GLN A 469 15.06 -19.21 5.51
C GLN A 469 15.74 -20.40 4.80
N LYS A 470 14.93 -21.35 4.31
CA LYS A 470 15.42 -22.48 3.49
C LYS A 470 15.68 -22.08 2.04
N GLY A 471 15.36 -20.85 1.65
CA GLY A 471 15.54 -20.35 0.30
C GLY A 471 14.64 -21.06 -0.71
N TYR A 472 13.46 -21.55 -0.32
CA TYR A 472 12.52 -22.18 -1.26
C TYR A 472 11.91 -21.14 -2.19
N LEU A 473 11.73 -19.91 -1.72
CA LEU A 473 11.16 -18.80 -2.50
C LEU A 473 12.23 -17.79 -2.90
N ASP A 474 12.08 -17.23 -4.10
CA ASP A 474 12.83 -16.08 -4.60
C ASP A 474 12.12 -14.76 -4.27
N VAL A 475 10.80 -14.76 -4.32
CA VAL A 475 9.95 -13.60 -4.01
C VAL A 475 8.78 -14.03 -3.11
N VAL A 476 8.47 -13.24 -2.11
CA VAL A 476 7.24 -13.39 -1.31
C VAL A 476 6.26 -12.26 -1.60
N LEU A 477 4.98 -12.60 -1.82
CA LEU A 477 3.89 -11.65 -2.10
C LEU A 477 2.83 -11.72 -0.99
N PRO A 478 3.11 -11.25 0.24
CA PRO A 478 2.14 -11.32 1.34
C PRO A 478 0.89 -10.49 1.01
N MET A 479 -0.29 -11.09 1.08
CA MET A 479 -1.58 -10.48 0.75
C MET A 479 -2.08 -9.61 1.92
N ILE A 480 -1.47 -8.43 2.13
CA ILE A 480 -1.80 -7.52 3.23
C ILE A 480 -2.91 -6.57 2.80
N TYR A 481 -4.13 -7.09 2.68
CA TYR A 481 -5.28 -6.32 2.23
C TYR A 481 -5.90 -5.54 3.39
N THR A 482 -5.47 -4.28 3.56
CA THR A 482 -5.93 -3.37 4.61
C THR A 482 -5.95 -1.93 4.12
N GLU A 483 -6.83 -1.11 4.68
CA GLU A 483 -6.85 0.35 4.48
C GLU A 483 -5.94 1.09 5.47
N ASN A 484 -5.47 0.41 6.51
CA ASN A 484 -4.66 1.01 7.56
C ASN A 484 -3.17 0.91 7.22
N VAL A 485 -2.53 2.07 7.02
CA VAL A 485 -1.11 2.19 6.65
C VAL A 485 -0.20 1.55 7.71
N ASP A 486 -0.47 1.75 9.00
CA ASP A 486 0.36 1.23 10.09
C ASP A 486 0.29 -0.30 10.15
N VAL A 487 -0.91 -0.88 9.94
CA VAL A 487 -1.11 -2.32 9.86
C VAL A 487 -0.38 -2.90 8.65
N LEU A 488 -0.46 -2.23 7.49
CA LEU A 488 0.27 -2.63 6.28
C LEU A 488 1.77 -2.66 6.53
N VAL A 489 2.33 -1.57 7.04
CA VAL A 489 3.78 -1.41 7.29
C VAL A 489 4.25 -2.43 8.33
N ALA A 490 3.55 -2.57 9.45
CA ALA A 490 3.94 -3.50 10.51
C ALA A 490 4.00 -4.96 10.02
N ASN A 491 3.01 -5.40 9.23
CA ASN A 491 3.02 -6.76 8.68
C ASN A 491 4.08 -6.92 7.57
N ALA A 492 4.25 -5.94 6.71
CA ALA A 492 5.27 -5.98 5.66
C ALA A 492 6.70 -6.04 6.26
N GLN A 493 6.99 -5.23 7.28
CA GLN A 493 8.25 -5.29 8.03
C GLN A 493 8.45 -6.63 8.75
N LYS A 494 7.37 -7.28 9.19
CA LYS A 494 7.46 -8.59 9.82
C LYS A 494 7.98 -9.66 8.86
N PHE A 495 7.51 -9.69 7.60
CA PHE A 495 8.06 -10.57 6.58
C PHE A 495 9.53 -10.19 6.23
N ASP A 496 9.85 -8.91 6.13
CA ASP A 496 11.22 -8.43 5.85
C ASP A 496 12.20 -8.78 7.00
N SER A 497 11.70 -8.85 8.24
CA SER A 497 12.51 -9.17 9.44
C SER A 497 13.06 -10.60 9.47
N TYR A 498 12.66 -11.47 8.56
CA TYR A 498 13.28 -12.80 8.42
C TYR A 498 14.69 -12.77 7.83
N HIS A 499 15.15 -11.60 7.36
CA HIS A 499 16.51 -11.33 6.89
C HIS A 499 17.07 -12.37 5.92
N THR A 500 16.30 -12.69 4.89
CA THR A 500 16.70 -13.64 3.85
C THR A 500 17.14 -12.91 2.57
N SER A 501 17.65 -13.66 1.60
CA SER A 501 17.97 -13.10 0.28
C SER A 501 16.74 -12.95 -0.63
N ALA A 502 15.58 -13.46 -0.23
CA ALA A 502 14.35 -13.33 -1.02
C ALA A 502 13.86 -11.87 -1.07
N LEU A 503 13.26 -11.50 -2.20
CA LEU A 503 12.61 -10.20 -2.36
C LEU A 503 11.16 -10.26 -1.83
N GLN A 504 10.61 -9.08 -1.50
CA GLN A 504 9.21 -8.96 -1.10
C GLN A 504 8.48 -7.99 -2.03
N TYR A 505 7.34 -8.42 -2.58
CA TYR A 505 6.39 -7.58 -3.30
C TYR A 505 5.06 -7.61 -2.54
N THR A 506 4.84 -6.58 -1.72
CA THR A 506 3.67 -6.54 -0.83
C THR A 506 2.38 -6.43 -1.63
N GLY A 507 1.46 -7.38 -1.39
CA GLY A 507 0.15 -7.39 -2.02
C GLY A 507 -0.81 -6.39 -1.38
N ILE A 508 -1.42 -5.53 -2.19
CA ILE A 508 -2.49 -4.60 -1.79
C ILE A 508 -3.70 -4.76 -2.70
N SER A 509 -4.90 -4.41 -2.20
CA SER A 509 -6.14 -4.52 -2.97
C SER A 509 -7.07 -3.34 -2.69
N PRO A 510 -7.59 -2.64 -3.72
CA PRO A 510 -8.56 -1.58 -3.52
C PRO A 510 -9.90 -2.08 -2.97
N LEU A 511 -10.26 -3.35 -3.21
CA LEU A 511 -11.51 -3.94 -2.70
C LEU A 511 -11.59 -3.96 -1.17
N TYR A 512 -10.42 -3.96 -0.50
CA TYR A 512 -10.30 -4.00 0.96
C TYR A 512 -9.80 -2.68 1.56
N ASN A 513 -9.58 -1.65 0.72
CA ASN A 513 -8.90 -0.42 1.10
C ASN A 513 -9.84 0.81 1.11
N GLY A 514 -11.14 0.62 1.31
CA GLY A 514 -12.09 1.72 1.44
C GLY A 514 -12.16 2.65 0.22
N ASP A 515 -11.98 2.12 -0.98
CA ASP A 515 -12.33 2.72 -2.28
C ASP A 515 -11.72 4.09 -2.65
N THR A 516 -10.68 4.58 -1.98
CA THR A 516 -10.07 5.83 -2.41
C THR A 516 -8.74 5.61 -3.11
N ILE A 517 -8.58 6.21 -4.28
CA ILE A 517 -7.31 6.23 -5.03
C ILE A 517 -6.19 6.82 -4.17
N LEU A 518 -6.49 7.86 -3.41
CA LEU A 518 -5.56 8.47 -2.47
C LEU A 518 -5.03 7.45 -1.46
N LYS A 519 -5.90 6.63 -0.87
CA LYS A 519 -5.50 5.59 0.08
C LYS A 519 -4.56 4.55 -0.57
N ASN A 520 -4.88 4.09 -1.77
CA ASN A 520 -4.01 3.19 -2.53
C ASN A 520 -2.62 3.79 -2.77
N GLN A 521 -2.56 5.08 -3.16
CA GLN A 521 -1.29 5.77 -3.36
C GLN A 521 -0.48 5.87 -2.05
N GLN A 522 -1.13 6.22 -0.94
CA GLN A 522 -0.49 6.25 0.38
C GLN A 522 0.06 4.89 0.81
N LEU A 523 -0.67 3.80 0.54
CA LEU A 523 -0.22 2.44 0.85
C LEU A 523 1.01 2.05 0.00
N ILE A 524 1.02 2.36 -1.30
CA ILE A 524 2.17 2.11 -2.17
C ILE A 524 3.40 2.90 -1.69
N ASP A 525 3.25 4.20 -1.40
CA ASP A 525 4.34 5.04 -0.93
C ASP A 525 4.88 4.55 0.42
N ALA A 526 4.00 4.19 1.35
CA ALA A 526 4.39 3.68 2.67
C ALA A 526 5.25 2.41 2.57
N ILE A 527 4.92 1.48 1.68
CA ILE A 527 5.73 0.27 1.44
C ILE A 527 7.10 0.62 0.85
N LYS A 528 7.14 1.56 -0.11
CA LYS A 528 8.41 2.00 -0.72
C LYS A 528 9.34 2.66 0.29
N MET A 529 8.80 3.38 1.26
CA MET A 529 9.58 3.97 2.36
C MET A 529 10.20 2.93 3.32
N GLN A 530 9.79 1.66 3.27
CA GLN A 530 10.37 0.57 4.07
C GLN A 530 11.50 -0.19 3.37
N ASN A 531 12.01 0.27 2.23
CA ASN A 531 12.99 -0.44 1.40
C ASN A 531 12.52 -1.85 0.96
N ILE A 532 11.21 -2.03 0.81
CA ILE A 532 10.60 -3.25 0.28
C ILE A 532 10.65 -3.22 -1.24
N SER A 533 11.01 -4.35 -1.85
CA SER A 533 11.44 -4.44 -3.25
C SER A 533 10.33 -4.19 -4.27
N GLY A 534 9.07 -4.23 -3.87
CA GLY A 534 7.96 -3.97 -4.77
C GLY A 534 6.58 -4.02 -4.12
N VAL A 535 5.59 -3.69 -4.93
CA VAL A 535 4.16 -3.81 -4.62
C VAL A 535 3.47 -4.61 -5.71
N SER A 536 2.57 -5.51 -5.33
CA SER A 536 1.71 -6.24 -6.26
C SER A 536 0.24 -5.87 -6.04
N LEU A 537 -0.46 -5.54 -7.13
CA LEU A 537 -1.83 -5.03 -7.11
C LEU A 537 -2.84 -6.15 -7.37
N PHE A 538 -3.78 -6.36 -6.46
CA PHE A 538 -4.88 -7.31 -6.65
C PHE A 538 -6.18 -6.55 -6.98
N ALA A 539 -6.69 -6.64 -8.18
CA ALA A 539 -6.20 -7.31 -9.38
C ALA A 539 -6.58 -6.47 -10.61
N SER A 540 -6.15 -6.89 -11.78
CA SER A 540 -6.35 -6.14 -13.04
C SER A 540 -7.77 -5.64 -13.27
N GLN A 541 -8.79 -6.43 -12.94
CA GLN A 541 -10.21 -6.04 -13.08
C GLN A 541 -10.60 -4.85 -12.22
N ASN A 542 -9.82 -4.53 -11.17
CA ASN A 542 -10.07 -3.41 -10.26
C ASN A 542 -9.33 -2.13 -10.66
N TYR A 543 -8.25 -2.25 -11.44
CA TYR A 543 -7.40 -1.13 -11.83
C TYR A 543 -7.44 -0.81 -13.33
N LEU A 544 -7.77 -1.79 -14.17
CA LEU A 544 -7.65 -1.68 -15.63
C LEU A 544 -9.01 -1.78 -16.33
N VAL A 545 -9.93 -0.89 -15.97
CA VAL A 545 -11.24 -0.78 -16.61
C VAL A 545 -11.14 0.12 -17.84
N LYS A 546 -11.74 -0.30 -18.96
CA LYS A 546 -11.78 0.49 -20.20
C LYS A 546 -12.85 1.59 -20.08
N ASN A 547 -12.47 2.83 -20.33
CA ASN A 547 -13.35 4.00 -20.35
C ASN A 547 -14.09 4.30 -19.04
N ASP A 548 -13.68 3.72 -17.93
CA ASP A 548 -14.19 4.08 -16.61
C ASP A 548 -13.42 5.29 -16.06
N ALA A 549 -14.13 6.30 -15.55
CA ALA A 549 -13.52 7.52 -15.03
C ALA A 549 -12.57 7.23 -13.85
N TYR A 550 -12.93 6.28 -12.99
CA TYR A 550 -12.09 5.85 -11.89
C TYR A 550 -10.78 5.23 -12.38
N ALA A 551 -10.85 4.30 -13.34
CA ALA A 551 -9.65 3.65 -13.87
C ALA A 551 -8.73 4.64 -14.62
N GLN A 552 -9.30 5.61 -15.32
CA GLN A 552 -8.51 6.69 -15.94
C GLN A 552 -7.81 7.54 -14.87
N PHE A 553 -8.48 7.85 -13.79
CA PHE A 553 -7.90 8.61 -12.69
C PHE A 553 -6.83 7.81 -11.94
N VAL A 554 -7.01 6.47 -11.74
CA VAL A 554 -5.96 5.58 -11.22
C VAL A 554 -4.72 5.62 -12.10
N LEU A 555 -4.89 5.46 -13.40
CA LEU A 555 -3.78 5.51 -14.35
C LEU A 555 -3.06 6.86 -14.28
N GLN A 556 -3.79 7.95 -14.30
CA GLN A 556 -3.23 9.30 -14.25
C GLN A 556 -2.43 9.52 -12.95
N THR A 557 -3.01 9.21 -11.80
CA THR A 557 -2.35 9.43 -10.51
C THR A 557 -1.13 8.56 -10.31
N MET A 558 -1.15 7.29 -10.73
CA MET A 558 0.02 6.43 -10.64
C MET A 558 1.15 6.88 -11.56
N THR A 559 0.84 7.30 -12.79
CA THR A 559 1.83 7.78 -13.75
C THR A 559 2.37 9.19 -13.43
N LEU A 560 1.65 9.99 -12.67
CA LEU A 560 2.18 11.25 -12.11
C LEU A 560 3.08 11.01 -10.88
N GLY A 561 2.82 9.96 -10.11
CA GLY A 561 3.47 9.63 -8.85
C GLY A 561 4.46 8.46 -8.95
N THR A 562 4.14 7.40 -8.23
CA THR A 562 5.03 6.23 -8.04
C THR A 562 5.44 5.51 -9.31
N HIS A 563 4.70 5.66 -10.41
CA HIS A 563 4.99 5.06 -11.71
C HIS A 563 5.40 6.08 -12.79
N LYS A 564 5.80 7.29 -12.41
CA LYS A 564 6.26 8.36 -13.32
C LYS A 564 7.47 7.93 -14.16
N VAL A 565 8.43 7.24 -13.55
CA VAL A 565 9.58 6.64 -14.23
C VAL A 565 9.26 5.20 -14.56
N LYS A 566 9.56 4.73 -15.78
CA LYS A 566 9.52 3.30 -16.10
C LYS A 566 10.59 2.58 -15.30
N ALA A 567 10.20 1.57 -14.56
CA ALA A 567 11.09 0.83 -13.68
C ALA A 567 11.52 -0.50 -14.28
N VAL A 568 12.79 -0.83 -14.09
CA VAL A 568 13.31 -2.17 -14.27
C VAL A 568 12.87 -3.05 -13.10
N SER A 569 12.41 -4.27 -13.36
CA SER A 569 12.07 -5.22 -12.30
C SER A 569 13.33 -5.60 -11.50
N PRO A 570 13.25 -5.68 -10.15
CA PRO A 570 14.36 -6.18 -9.33
C PRO A 570 14.82 -7.59 -9.67
N THR A 571 14.01 -8.37 -10.39
CA THR A 571 14.30 -9.73 -10.85
C THR A 571 14.86 -9.79 -12.27
N ALA A 572 15.03 -8.65 -12.95
CA ALA A 572 15.62 -8.55 -14.28
C ALA A 572 17.16 -8.80 -14.27
N ASP A 573 17.80 -8.66 -15.44
CA ASP A 573 19.26 -8.74 -15.53
C ASP A 573 19.93 -7.74 -14.58
N ILE A 574 20.87 -8.23 -13.79
CA ILE A 574 21.47 -7.44 -12.71
C ILE A 574 22.27 -6.23 -13.20
N LYS A 575 22.80 -6.26 -14.40
CA LYS A 575 23.52 -5.13 -14.99
C LYS A 575 22.53 -4.04 -15.40
N GLU A 576 21.36 -4.42 -15.91
CA GLU A 576 20.29 -3.49 -16.23
C GLU A 576 19.76 -2.82 -14.95
N VAL A 577 19.50 -3.61 -13.91
CA VAL A 577 19.09 -3.14 -12.58
C VAL A 577 20.10 -2.15 -12.01
N PHE A 578 21.38 -2.51 -11.98
CA PHE A 578 22.42 -1.66 -11.41
C PHE A 578 22.63 -0.37 -12.23
N SER A 579 22.57 -0.46 -13.56
CA SER A 579 22.65 0.69 -14.47
C SER A 579 21.48 1.65 -14.28
N ALA A 580 20.26 1.14 -14.18
CA ALA A 580 19.06 1.97 -13.97
C ALA A 580 19.13 2.72 -12.62
N TRP A 581 19.51 2.03 -11.55
CA TRP A 581 19.68 2.63 -10.24
C TRP A 581 20.78 3.70 -10.21
N THR A 582 21.98 3.40 -10.73
CA THR A 582 23.11 4.35 -10.75
C THR A 582 22.80 5.58 -11.59
N SER A 583 22.10 5.40 -12.73
CA SER A 583 21.64 6.53 -13.57
C SER A 583 20.66 7.42 -12.84
N GLN A 584 19.72 6.84 -12.08
CA GLN A 584 18.79 7.62 -11.27
C GLN A 584 19.52 8.34 -10.12
N LEU A 585 20.46 7.69 -9.44
CA LEU A 585 21.27 8.30 -8.39
C LEU A 585 22.09 9.48 -8.94
N GLN A 586 22.69 9.33 -10.13
CA GLN A 586 23.40 10.42 -10.82
C GLN A 586 22.47 11.62 -11.07
N SER A 587 21.28 11.36 -11.60
CA SER A 587 20.29 12.41 -11.89
C SER A 587 19.83 13.13 -10.61
N ARG A 588 19.58 12.40 -9.52
CA ARG A 588 19.21 12.98 -8.21
C ARG A 588 20.36 13.77 -7.60
N PHE A 589 21.58 13.25 -7.72
CA PHE A 589 22.77 13.97 -7.29
C PHE A 589 22.88 15.35 -7.96
N GLU A 590 22.75 15.40 -9.29
CA GLU A 590 22.89 16.62 -10.06
C GLU A 590 21.77 17.65 -9.81
N ARG A 591 20.52 17.18 -9.66
CA ARG A 591 19.35 18.07 -9.55
C ARG A 591 18.98 18.46 -8.13
N ILE A 592 19.28 17.58 -7.15
CA ILE A 592 18.75 17.73 -5.79
C ILE A 592 19.87 17.78 -4.75
N TYR A 593 20.76 16.77 -4.71
CA TYR A 593 21.65 16.61 -3.56
C TYR A 593 22.85 17.52 -3.60
N ALA A 594 23.37 17.85 -4.79
CA ALA A 594 24.65 18.58 -4.93
C ALA A 594 24.66 19.94 -4.22
N GLU A 595 23.56 20.68 -4.22
CA GLU A 595 23.50 21.98 -3.53
C GLU A 595 23.57 21.88 -2.00
N HIS A 596 23.23 20.73 -1.44
CA HIS A 596 23.23 20.42 0.00
C HIS A 596 24.50 19.69 0.47
N MET A 597 25.51 19.49 -0.40
CA MET A 597 26.72 18.72 -0.14
C MET A 597 27.97 19.58 -0.14
N THR A 598 28.92 19.23 0.71
CA THR A 598 30.29 19.78 0.69
C THR A 598 31.06 19.32 -0.55
N ALA A 599 32.16 19.99 -0.88
CA ALA A 599 33.02 19.61 -2.01
C ALA A 599 33.57 18.17 -1.89
N THR A 600 33.92 17.74 -0.66
CA THR A 600 34.43 16.39 -0.39
C THR A 600 33.32 15.34 -0.61
N GLU A 601 32.14 15.58 -0.11
CA GLU A 601 30.98 14.67 -0.28
C GLU A 601 30.60 14.51 -1.77
N LYS A 602 30.63 15.61 -2.53
CA LYS A 602 30.43 15.57 -4.00
C LYS A 602 31.49 14.71 -4.68
N GLN A 603 32.77 14.86 -4.32
CA GLN A 603 33.84 14.06 -4.88
C GLN A 603 33.66 12.57 -4.56
N THR A 604 33.27 12.23 -3.33
CA THR A 604 33.02 10.85 -2.90
C THR A 604 31.91 10.22 -3.75
N LEU A 605 30.77 10.90 -3.90
CA LEU A 605 29.66 10.35 -4.69
C LEU A 605 30.00 10.27 -6.19
N GLN A 606 30.73 11.25 -6.74
CA GLN A 606 31.18 11.22 -8.13
C GLN A 606 32.17 10.07 -8.39
N ALA A 607 33.10 9.80 -7.47
CA ALA A 607 34.03 8.68 -7.57
C ALA A 607 33.30 7.33 -7.54
N PHE A 608 32.29 7.19 -6.67
CA PHE A 608 31.39 6.02 -6.69
C PHE A 608 30.72 5.84 -8.04
N LEU A 609 30.04 6.86 -8.56
CA LEU A 609 29.31 6.80 -9.83
C LEU A 609 30.21 6.48 -11.02
N GLN A 610 31.42 7.02 -11.03
CA GLN A 610 32.44 6.68 -12.02
C GLN A 610 32.87 5.21 -11.93
N SER A 611 33.11 4.69 -10.73
CA SER A 611 33.47 3.29 -10.50
C SER A 611 32.32 2.35 -10.84
N ALA A 612 31.10 2.73 -10.52
CA ALA A 612 29.89 1.95 -10.78
C ALA A 612 29.65 1.72 -12.28
N SER A 613 30.01 2.68 -13.14
CA SER A 613 29.87 2.56 -14.60
C SER A 613 30.76 1.45 -15.20
N GLY A 614 31.81 1.02 -14.50
CA GLY A 614 32.73 -0.05 -14.91
C GLY A 614 32.44 -1.43 -14.28
N ALA A 615 31.48 -1.52 -13.36
CA ALA A 615 31.17 -2.78 -12.67
C ALA A 615 30.57 -3.81 -13.63
N SER A 616 31.14 -5.02 -13.68
CA SER A 616 30.79 -6.04 -14.65
C SER A 616 30.11 -7.27 -14.04
N ASP A 617 30.27 -7.48 -12.75
CA ASP A 617 29.71 -8.62 -12.01
C ASP A 617 29.09 -8.18 -10.64
N VAL A 618 28.29 -9.07 -10.07
CA VAL A 618 27.53 -8.79 -8.85
C VAL A 618 28.43 -8.56 -7.63
N ASP A 619 29.59 -9.19 -7.55
CA ASP A 619 30.51 -9.03 -6.42
C ASP A 619 31.16 -7.64 -6.41
N GLN A 620 31.57 -7.14 -7.58
CA GLN A 620 32.04 -5.77 -7.74
C GLN A 620 30.96 -4.76 -7.39
N MET A 621 29.72 -4.96 -7.85
CA MET A 621 28.58 -4.11 -7.54
C MET A 621 28.31 -4.07 -6.04
N LEU A 622 28.27 -5.22 -5.36
CA LEU A 622 28.10 -5.32 -3.91
C LEU A 622 29.21 -4.59 -3.13
N ALA A 623 30.47 -4.76 -3.55
CA ALA A 623 31.60 -4.09 -2.92
C ALA A 623 31.50 -2.55 -3.03
N LEU A 624 31.12 -2.05 -4.20
CA LEU A 624 30.93 -0.61 -4.44
C LEU A 624 29.78 -0.06 -3.59
N VAL A 625 28.62 -0.73 -3.56
CA VAL A 625 27.47 -0.30 -2.76
C VAL A 625 27.79 -0.34 -1.26
N SER A 626 28.50 -1.35 -0.77
CA SER A 626 28.92 -1.43 0.64
C SER A 626 29.91 -0.30 1.00
N SER A 627 30.81 0.09 0.10
CA SER A 627 31.67 1.25 0.28
C SER A 627 30.84 2.54 0.36
N LEU A 628 29.89 2.73 -0.57
CA LEU A 628 29.00 3.90 -0.53
C LEU A 628 28.20 3.98 0.77
N GLN A 629 27.66 2.87 1.25
CA GLN A 629 26.94 2.81 2.54
C GLN A 629 27.80 3.28 3.71
N SER A 630 29.10 2.93 3.71
CA SER A 630 30.06 3.39 4.71
C SER A 630 30.37 4.88 4.57
N ASP A 631 30.67 5.33 3.37
CA ASP A 631 31.09 6.70 3.09
C ASP A 631 29.99 7.72 3.41
N VAL A 632 28.75 7.41 3.08
CA VAL A 632 27.56 8.25 3.32
C VAL A 632 27.35 8.54 4.81
N GLN A 633 27.80 7.66 5.72
CA GLN A 633 27.66 7.90 7.16
C GLN A 633 28.37 9.18 7.64
N SER A 634 29.37 9.64 6.89
CA SER A 634 30.12 10.86 7.18
C SER A 634 29.48 12.14 6.60
N PHE A 635 28.43 12.04 5.81
CA PHE A 635 27.80 13.19 5.16
C PHE A 635 27.13 14.11 6.20
N SER A 636 27.31 15.42 6.01
CA SER A 636 26.92 16.45 6.96
C SER A 636 25.42 16.78 6.92
N ASN A 637 24.80 16.75 5.74
CA ASN A 637 23.38 16.98 5.59
C ASN A 637 22.60 15.65 5.83
N ASN A 638 21.78 15.65 6.87
CA ASN A 638 21.04 14.43 7.27
C ASN A 638 20.04 13.96 6.21
N ALA A 639 19.36 14.86 5.51
CA ALA A 639 18.40 14.46 4.48
C ALA A 639 19.12 13.77 3.30
N VAL A 640 20.19 14.36 2.77
CA VAL A 640 21.04 13.75 1.72
C VAL A 640 21.59 12.41 2.18
N LYS A 641 22.17 12.37 3.39
CA LYS A 641 22.69 11.15 4.00
C LYS A 641 21.66 10.03 4.02
N ASN A 642 20.47 10.30 4.57
CA ASN A 642 19.41 9.31 4.71
C ASN A 642 18.93 8.82 3.32
N ARG A 643 18.71 9.74 2.40
CA ARG A 643 18.22 9.38 1.05
C ARG A 643 19.19 8.50 0.28
N ILE A 644 20.49 8.79 0.32
CA ILE A 644 21.49 7.96 -0.37
C ILE A 644 21.67 6.61 0.36
N ALA A 645 21.67 6.60 1.70
CA ALA A 645 21.78 5.38 2.49
C ALA A 645 20.61 4.41 2.23
N GLU A 646 19.38 4.92 2.23
CA GLU A 646 18.16 4.13 1.92
C GLU A 646 18.23 3.52 0.52
N GLN A 647 18.61 4.31 -0.49
CA GLN A 647 18.75 3.82 -1.87
C GLN A 647 19.88 2.78 -2.01
N ALA A 648 20.99 2.97 -1.31
CA ALA A 648 22.10 2.02 -1.30
C ALA A 648 21.70 0.71 -0.59
N GLU A 649 20.94 0.78 0.50
CA GLU A 649 20.39 -0.40 1.19
C GLU A 649 19.42 -1.17 0.30
N TYR A 650 18.52 -0.45 -0.36
CA TYR A 650 17.56 -1.03 -1.30
C TYR A 650 18.23 -1.83 -2.41
N VAL A 651 19.20 -1.23 -3.11
CA VAL A 651 19.92 -1.93 -4.17
C VAL A 651 20.83 -3.05 -3.63
N HIS A 652 21.39 -2.89 -2.44
CA HIS A 652 22.17 -3.95 -1.79
C HIS A 652 21.37 -5.23 -1.57
N LYS A 653 20.09 -5.12 -1.14
CA LYS A 653 19.17 -6.26 -1.05
C LYS A 653 19.00 -6.96 -2.40
N ILE A 654 18.78 -6.20 -3.47
CA ILE A 654 18.58 -6.75 -4.83
C ILE A 654 19.86 -7.44 -5.34
N LEU A 655 21.02 -6.84 -5.13
CA LEU A 655 22.31 -7.46 -5.49
C LEU A 655 22.57 -8.75 -4.70
N THR A 656 22.21 -8.77 -3.41
CA THR A 656 22.30 -9.96 -2.54
C THR A 656 21.40 -11.08 -3.04
N PHE A 657 20.17 -10.77 -3.43
CA PHE A 657 19.25 -11.70 -4.08
C PHE A 657 19.84 -12.27 -5.37
N ALA A 658 20.35 -11.41 -6.26
CA ALA A 658 20.92 -11.82 -7.54
C ALA A 658 22.14 -12.73 -7.34
N LYS A 659 23.02 -12.41 -6.37
CA LYS A 659 24.17 -13.25 -6.01
C LYS A 659 23.74 -14.62 -5.47
N ALA A 660 22.78 -14.64 -4.53
CA ALA A 660 22.27 -15.89 -3.97
C ALA A 660 21.65 -16.79 -5.05
N ARG A 661 20.94 -16.19 -6.01
CA ARG A 661 20.35 -16.91 -7.14
C ARG A 661 21.42 -17.45 -8.10
N ALA A 662 22.40 -16.63 -8.47
CA ALA A 662 23.52 -17.09 -9.32
C ALA A 662 24.25 -18.28 -8.73
N ASN A 663 24.47 -18.30 -7.40
CA ASN A 663 25.13 -19.41 -6.72
C ASN A 663 24.29 -20.71 -6.67
N ARG A 664 22.95 -20.61 -6.85
CA ARG A 664 22.08 -21.80 -6.93
C ARG A 664 22.04 -22.41 -8.34
N VAL A 665 22.21 -21.58 -9.35
CA VAL A 665 22.14 -22.00 -10.77
C VAL A 665 23.49 -22.51 -11.28
N ALA A 666 24.61 -22.08 -10.65
CA ALA A 666 25.97 -22.53 -10.97
C ALA A 666 26.26 -23.92 -10.40
#